data_6d8f2312fede1efb6916167c8402829b
#
_entry.id   6d8f2312fede1efb6916167c8402829b
#
_cell.length_a   1.000
_cell.length_b   1.000
_cell.length_c   1.000
_cell.angle_alpha   90.00
_cell.angle_beta   90.00
_cell.angle_gamma   90.00
#
_symmetry.space_group_name_H-M   'P 1'
#
loop_
_entity.id
_entity.type
_entity.pdbx_description
1 polymer ?
#
loop_
_entity_poly.entity_id
_entity_poly.type
_entity_poly.pdbx_seq_one_letter_code
_entity_poly.pdbx_strand_id
1 'polypeptide(L)'
;MEDLNQSLSAAQDTGGLFGRDAPQQMSLTDWLLQQAEPEEQPVSLDTLNDDEIKKIMMSVKDGIDVAKKYYESTVEPKLIHRRKLRNGEQDLYEKKLPNLSKKSKFVSMDFNNIVEWMKPSLVEVFIGNESPVTIAGSTIQNDDTATNIQHLVEYQLTRKNNYTSLVNDVIDDALGTNLGVAKVWWKRDEDRTRYKLMFDVNDMQQAMMLTQASLSGEIEIQKVKQLKDAPDLYEVQFDHVKVTANYPVVEYVPPTELRFTPEASTLQKCKFVAHRKIVKGDYLKRKEQDGTYQNVDEALEASGDTKYTSADEYINKELSDDHMRPNDGDNASKDVELYECYVDVDYNDDGIYEHLIVHCVGDTPLSIQTNEFDIAPFFAMGSVRESRKIFADMALAEQVEGLQDLKTALIKQIVINVAKNNDQQKFIDLTAVMDMDALLNGDEYVPIKGDPNAAIANPPPANISPLTMDLVNYAESELENRTGSTKYNQGLDANSLNSTATGITAILGQSDKRIRLIARLFAENWIVPMVRFLILLNKKYGEPVQTFRFKDEEVSIKSEDLDIDYDLIINVGNGAGTKEARIQSYMMLLSNVYPVLSQAGVATPKSYYAAGTALLEEMGLKNTQGILLDPDSQEAQQMQAQQAVQAAQAAQAQETMDLQKQLTLKKADYEGKAAVASIPSIRANMNDLPLDAQVNIINTRTAGNTSPQAMIEKIARDQLAQMTPQAPPAQPEPQAPQVPQQGGPMNGQ
;
A
#
# COMPACT_ATOMS: atom_id res chain seq x y z
N MET A 1 17.93 43.04 -21.42
CA MET A 1 16.60 43.10 -22.05
C MET A 1 16.32 44.44 -22.73
N GLU A 2 16.67 45.59 -22.17
CA GLU A 2 16.49 46.89 -22.84
C GLU A 2 17.31 47.04 -24.12
N ASP A 3 18.52 46.53 -24.16
CA ASP A 3 19.40 46.62 -25.36
C ASP A 3 18.96 45.68 -26.51
N LEU A 4 18.28 44.58 -26.21
CA LEU A 4 17.72 43.66 -27.21
C LEU A 4 16.45 44.25 -27.82
N ASN A 5 15.65 44.99 -27.06
CA ASN A 5 14.47 45.71 -27.54
C ASN A 5 14.83 46.90 -28.43
N GLN A 6 15.98 47.54 -28.19
CA GLN A 6 16.45 48.64 -29.08
C GLN A 6 16.98 48.12 -30.44
N SER A 7 17.58 46.94 -30.49
CA SER A 7 18.05 46.33 -31.70
C SER A 7 16.93 45.75 -32.58
N LEU A 8 15.86 45.26 -31.95
CA LEU A 8 14.65 44.78 -32.65
C LEU A 8 13.79 45.94 -33.22
N SER A 9 13.77 47.09 -32.55
CA SER A 9 13.05 48.28 -33.06
C SER A 9 13.75 48.89 -34.29
N ALA A 10 15.06 48.77 -34.43
CA ALA A 10 15.83 49.23 -35.60
C ALA A 10 15.65 48.37 -36.83
N ALA A 11 15.19 47.11 -36.71
CA ALA A 11 14.96 46.21 -37.84
C ALA A 11 13.55 46.35 -38.45
N GLN A 12 12.65 47.11 -37.87
CA GLN A 12 11.27 47.31 -38.36
C GLN A 12 11.09 48.51 -39.31
N ASP A 13 12.14 49.27 -39.59
CA ASP A 13 12.06 50.49 -40.43
C ASP A 13 12.35 50.27 -41.93
N THR A 14 12.35 49.04 -42.43
CA THR A 14 12.39 48.76 -43.88
C THR A 14 11.03 48.34 -44.39
N GLY A 15 10.39 49.29 -45.02
CA GLY A 15 9.05 49.37 -45.50
C GLY A 15 8.51 48.31 -46.42
N GLY A 16 7.19 48.22 -46.35
CA GLY A 16 6.35 47.88 -47.50
C GLY A 16 5.47 46.67 -47.34
N LEU A 17 4.22 46.93 -47.22
CA LEU A 17 3.03 46.14 -47.55
C LEU A 17 2.04 45.97 -46.40
N PHE A 18 1.37 47.07 -46.00
CA PHE A 18 -0.03 46.98 -45.60
C PHE A 18 -0.66 48.40 -45.66
N GLY A 19 -1.87 48.44 -46.18
CA GLY A 19 -2.60 49.64 -46.57
C GLY A 19 -2.99 50.58 -45.40
N ARG A 20 -3.20 51.82 -45.76
CA ARG A 20 -3.69 52.92 -44.94
C ARG A 20 -5.04 52.54 -44.31
N ASP A 21 -5.07 52.57 -43.03
CA ASP A 21 -6.14 52.77 -42.04
C ASP A 21 -5.93 51.84 -40.84
N ALA A 22 -4.84 52.07 -40.04
CA ALA A 22 -4.66 51.49 -38.75
C ALA A 22 -4.80 52.55 -37.65
N PRO A 23 -5.57 52.33 -36.59
CA PRO A 23 -5.55 53.20 -35.41
C PRO A 23 -4.17 53.11 -34.74
N GLN A 24 -3.77 54.18 -34.09
CA GLN A 24 -2.46 54.38 -33.45
C GLN A 24 -1.87 53.09 -32.85
N GLN A 25 -0.63 52.78 -33.30
CA GLN A 25 0.14 51.60 -32.96
C GLN A 25 0.29 51.46 -31.46
N MET A 26 -0.54 50.63 -30.89
CA MET A 26 -0.27 50.00 -29.59
C MET A 26 0.97 49.10 -29.77
N SER A 27 1.95 49.17 -28.88
CA SER A 27 3.09 48.27 -28.99
C SER A 27 2.63 46.83 -28.77
N LEU A 28 3.30 45.86 -29.36
CA LEU A 28 2.95 44.44 -29.17
C LEU A 28 2.92 44.05 -27.70
N THR A 29 3.79 44.68 -26.91
CA THR A 29 3.85 44.60 -25.46
C THR A 29 2.60 45.15 -24.78
N ASP A 30 2.10 46.32 -25.21
CA ASP A 30 0.89 46.92 -24.64
C ASP A 30 -0.36 46.12 -25.01
N TRP A 31 -0.40 45.49 -26.18
CA TRP A 31 -1.47 44.62 -26.62
C TRP A 31 -1.47 43.28 -25.81
N LEU A 32 -0.27 42.69 -25.59
CA LEU A 32 -0.10 41.50 -24.75
C LEU A 32 -0.45 41.77 -23.28
N LEU A 33 -0.04 42.94 -22.73
CA LEU A 33 -0.37 43.35 -21.36
C LEU A 33 -1.86 43.67 -21.19
N GLN A 34 -2.57 44.04 -22.24
CA GLN A 34 -4.00 44.27 -22.21
C GLN A 34 -4.85 42.97 -22.29
N GLN A 35 -4.26 41.86 -22.79
CA GLN A 35 -4.87 40.55 -22.83
C GLN A 35 -4.40 39.60 -21.72
N ALA A 36 -3.29 39.90 -21.08
CA ALA A 36 -2.86 39.20 -19.88
C ALA A 36 -3.66 39.73 -18.70
N GLU A 37 -4.52 38.92 -18.13
CA GLU A 37 -5.01 39.16 -16.76
C GLU A 37 -3.76 39.26 -15.87
N PRO A 38 -3.68 40.27 -14.98
CA PRO A 38 -2.54 40.34 -14.06
C PRO A 38 -2.53 39.05 -13.23
N GLU A 39 -1.62 38.14 -13.53
CA GLU A 39 -1.32 37.05 -12.59
C GLU A 39 -0.95 37.72 -11.27
N GLU A 40 -1.69 37.43 -10.22
CA GLU A 40 -1.31 37.83 -8.86
C GLU A 40 0.13 37.37 -8.64
N GLN A 41 1.03 38.30 -8.42
CA GLN A 41 2.43 37.96 -8.21
C GLN A 41 2.52 37.07 -6.96
N PRO A 42 3.17 35.91 -7.06
CA PRO A 42 3.26 35.01 -5.92
C PRO A 42 3.93 35.77 -4.74
N VAL A 43 3.32 35.66 -3.58
CA VAL A 43 3.86 36.27 -2.35
C VAL A 43 5.23 35.68 -2.09
N SER A 44 6.24 36.55 -1.94
CA SER A 44 7.62 36.17 -1.59
C SER A 44 8.18 37.15 -0.57
N LEU A 45 9.25 36.77 0.12
CA LEU A 45 9.89 37.62 1.11
C LEU A 45 10.30 38.99 0.51
N ASP A 46 10.65 39.02 -0.79
CA ASP A 46 11.07 40.24 -1.50
C ASP A 46 9.89 41.16 -1.90
N THR A 47 8.67 40.64 -1.94
CA THR A 47 7.46 41.36 -2.35
C THR A 47 6.71 41.98 -1.16
N LEU A 48 6.98 41.52 0.07
CA LEU A 48 6.29 41.91 1.28
C LEU A 48 7.00 43.13 1.95
N ASN A 49 6.18 43.97 2.58
CA ASN A 49 6.68 45.04 3.41
C ASN A 49 7.09 44.55 4.81
N ASP A 50 8.00 45.28 5.49
CA ASP A 50 8.47 44.94 6.84
C ASP A 50 7.34 44.76 7.87
N ASP A 51 6.25 45.53 7.75
CA ASP A 51 5.11 45.42 8.66
C ASP A 51 4.26 44.17 8.38
N GLU A 52 4.11 43.78 7.13
CA GLU A 52 3.45 42.54 6.72
C GLU A 52 4.26 41.33 7.17
N ILE A 53 5.58 41.33 6.95
CA ILE A 53 6.51 40.29 7.45
C ILE A 53 6.38 40.15 8.97
N LYS A 54 6.34 41.24 9.71
CA LYS A 54 6.15 41.19 11.17
C LYS A 54 4.83 40.59 11.58
N LYS A 55 3.73 40.92 10.88
CA LYS A 55 2.41 40.32 11.13
C LYS A 55 2.44 38.82 10.90
N ILE A 56 2.97 38.38 9.76
CA ILE A 56 3.10 36.97 9.42
C ILE A 56 3.93 36.26 10.49
N MET A 57 5.11 36.78 10.82
CA MET A 57 5.99 36.19 11.82
C MET A 57 5.40 36.16 13.23
N MET A 58 4.58 37.15 13.59
CA MET A 58 3.84 37.14 14.87
C MET A 58 2.83 35.99 14.89
N SER A 59 2.07 35.79 13.82
CA SER A 59 1.12 34.67 13.69
C SER A 59 1.81 33.32 13.69
N VAL A 60 2.94 33.21 12.99
CA VAL A 60 3.78 31.99 12.95
C VAL A 60 4.30 31.67 14.36
N LYS A 61 4.82 32.69 15.09
CA LYS A 61 5.32 32.50 16.44
C LYS A 61 4.22 32.06 17.41
N ASP A 62 3.06 32.70 17.37
CA ASP A 62 1.92 32.30 18.18
C ASP A 62 1.48 30.86 17.84
N GLY A 63 1.48 30.49 16.55
CA GLY A 63 1.21 29.14 16.10
C GLY A 63 2.22 28.11 16.62
N ILE A 64 3.51 28.42 16.53
CA ILE A 64 4.60 27.59 17.07
C ILE A 64 4.43 27.42 18.57
N ASP A 65 4.20 28.49 19.31
CA ASP A 65 4.10 28.46 20.78
C ASP A 65 2.90 27.61 21.24
N VAL A 66 1.73 27.76 20.59
CA VAL A 66 0.55 26.94 20.88
C VAL A 66 0.80 25.47 20.55
N ALA A 67 1.33 25.18 19.37
CA ALA A 67 1.60 23.82 18.92
C ALA A 67 2.69 23.15 19.78
N LYS A 68 3.76 23.89 20.15
CA LYS A 68 4.82 23.42 21.02
C LYS A 68 4.28 23.11 22.42
N LYS A 69 3.49 24.01 23.01
CA LYS A 69 2.87 23.78 24.31
C LYS A 69 1.94 22.56 24.31
N TYR A 70 1.16 22.37 23.24
CA TYR A 70 0.31 21.18 23.09
C TYR A 70 1.16 19.91 22.96
N TYR A 71 2.23 19.96 22.17
CA TYR A 71 3.15 18.85 22.02
C TYR A 71 3.78 18.45 23.35
N GLU A 72 4.41 19.38 24.06
CA GLU A 72 5.10 19.13 25.34
C GLU A 72 4.16 18.68 26.46
N SER A 73 2.91 19.21 26.50
CA SER A 73 1.96 18.88 27.56
C SER A 73 1.18 17.60 27.31
N THR A 74 0.91 17.24 26.05
CA THR A 74 -0.03 16.17 25.71
C THR A 74 0.56 15.07 24.82
N VAL A 75 1.24 15.44 23.74
CA VAL A 75 1.72 14.49 22.75
C VAL A 75 2.99 13.77 23.22
N GLU A 76 4.00 14.53 23.56
CA GLU A 76 5.33 14.02 23.93
C GLU A 76 5.30 13.02 25.10
N PRO A 77 4.64 13.32 26.24
CA PRO A 77 4.60 12.38 27.35
C PRO A 77 3.96 11.04 26.99
N LYS A 78 2.91 11.08 26.15
CA LYS A 78 2.25 9.86 25.66
C LYS A 78 3.10 9.09 24.65
N LEU A 79 3.79 9.77 23.74
CA LEU A 79 4.74 9.15 22.80
C LEU A 79 5.82 8.37 23.56
N ILE A 80 6.46 9.02 24.54
CA ILE A 80 7.50 8.39 25.36
C ILE A 80 6.92 7.22 26.16
N HIS A 81 5.75 7.42 26.77
CA HIS A 81 5.10 6.38 27.57
C HIS A 81 4.73 5.14 26.72
N ARG A 82 4.12 5.32 25.57
CA ARG A 82 3.75 4.24 24.64
C ARG A 82 4.97 3.49 24.13
N ARG A 83 6.06 4.20 23.79
CA ARG A 83 7.32 3.57 23.38
C ARG A 83 7.98 2.79 24.53
N LYS A 84 8.00 3.33 25.75
CA LYS A 84 8.50 2.62 26.94
C LYS A 84 7.70 1.36 27.25
N LEU A 85 6.37 1.42 27.10
CA LEU A 85 5.48 0.27 27.26
C LEU A 85 5.77 -0.81 26.21
N ARG A 86 5.97 -0.40 24.94
CA ARG A 86 6.32 -1.29 23.83
C ARG A 86 7.68 -1.97 24.06
N ASN A 87 8.67 -1.20 24.46
CA ASN A 87 10.04 -1.69 24.68
C ASN A 87 10.17 -2.50 26.00
N GLY A 88 9.16 -2.51 26.83
CA GLY A 88 9.20 -3.19 28.14
C GLY A 88 10.24 -2.60 29.07
N GLU A 89 10.41 -1.26 29.06
CA GLU A 89 11.44 -0.61 29.83
C GLU A 89 11.25 -0.75 31.36
N GLN A 90 12.32 -1.09 32.04
CA GLN A 90 12.31 -1.37 33.49
C GLN A 90 11.94 -0.16 34.34
N ASP A 91 12.35 1.05 33.95
CA ASP A 91 12.10 2.29 34.67
C ASP A 91 10.60 2.55 34.87
N LEU A 92 9.75 2.17 33.88
CA LEU A 92 8.31 2.25 33.96
C LEU A 92 7.77 1.32 35.09
N TYR A 93 8.30 0.11 35.17
CA TYR A 93 7.86 -0.90 36.14
C TYR A 93 8.51 -0.72 37.52
N GLU A 94 9.68 -0.09 37.60
CA GLU A 94 10.28 0.31 38.89
C GLU A 94 9.41 1.34 39.60
N LYS A 95 8.76 2.23 38.88
CA LYS A 95 7.80 3.19 39.47
C LYS A 95 6.47 2.52 39.86
N LYS A 96 5.93 1.65 38.96
CA LYS A 96 4.63 0.98 39.19
C LYS A 96 4.71 -0.16 40.21
N LEU A 97 5.78 -0.96 40.19
CA LEU A 97 5.96 -2.18 40.99
C LEU A 97 7.31 -2.21 41.73
N PRO A 98 7.63 -1.23 42.59
CA PRO A 98 8.97 -1.03 43.13
C PRO A 98 9.51 -2.23 43.89
N ASN A 99 8.66 -2.95 44.68
CA ASN A 99 9.07 -4.11 45.49
C ASN A 99 9.36 -5.36 44.65
N LEU A 100 8.67 -5.52 43.52
CA LEU A 100 8.84 -6.68 42.62
C LEU A 100 10.00 -6.43 41.64
N SER A 101 10.13 -5.22 41.15
CA SER A 101 11.17 -4.84 40.15
C SER A 101 12.59 -4.89 40.72
N LYS A 102 12.77 -4.67 42.04
CA LYS A 102 14.06 -4.89 42.73
C LYS A 102 14.52 -6.34 42.70
N LYS A 103 13.58 -7.30 42.64
CA LYS A 103 13.89 -8.73 42.75
C LYS A 103 13.79 -9.49 41.42
N SER A 104 13.01 -8.98 40.48
CA SER A 104 12.87 -9.58 39.14
C SER A 104 12.80 -8.48 38.08
N LYS A 105 13.64 -8.61 37.04
CA LYS A 105 13.67 -7.71 35.89
C LYS A 105 12.72 -8.10 34.76
N PHE A 106 11.96 -9.20 34.90
CA PHE A 106 11.04 -9.65 33.90
C PHE A 106 9.97 -8.57 33.60
N VAL A 107 9.70 -8.32 32.31
CA VAL A 107 8.59 -7.51 31.82
C VAL A 107 7.90 -8.26 30.71
N SER A 108 6.58 -8.35 30.75
CA SER A 108 5.80 -8.88 29.63
C SER A 108 5.76 -7.83 28.52
N MET A 109 6.03 -8.24 27.28
CA MET A 109 6.06 -7.35 26.10
C MET A 109 4.81 -7.55 25.23
N ASP A 110 3.64 -7.67 25.86
CA ASP A 110 2.39 -8.01 25.17
C ASP A 110 2.03 -6.96 24.13
N PHE A 111 2.20 -5.68 24.44
CA PHE A 111 1.95 -4.60 23.49
C PHE A 111 2.85 -4.67 22.26
N ASN A 112 4.16 -4.91 22.43
CA ASN A 112 5.07 -5.12 21.31
C ASN A 112 4.65 -6.31 20.45
N ASN A 113 4.32 -7.43 21.09
CA ASN A 113 3.89 -8.64 20.38
C ASN A 113 2.65 -8.37 19.51
N ILE A 114 1.66 -7.65 20.04
CA ILE A 114 0.45 -7.28 19.30
C ILE A 114 0.78 -6.39 18.10
N VAL A 115 1.62 -5.37 18.27
CA VAL A 115 2.05 -4.48 17.19
C VAL A 115 2.77 -5.27 16.10
N GLU A 116 3.74 -6.10 16.47
CA GLU A 116 4.52 -6.91 15.52
C GLU A 116 3.68 -7.95 14.78
N TRP A 117 2.58 -8.43 15.36
CA TRP A 117 1.64 -9.34 14.69
C TRP A 117 0.66 -8.62 13.77
N MET A 118 0.20 -7.43 14.14
CA MET A 118 -0.74 -6.67 13.33
C MET A 118 -0.06 -5.99 12.13
N LYS A 119 1.19 -5.56 12.31
CA LYS A 119 1.94 -4.80 11.30
C LYS A 119 2.08 -5.52 9.95
N PRO A 120 2.56 -6.79 9.87
CA PRO A 120 2.69 -7.48 8.59
C PRO A 120 1.37 -7.59 7.83
N SER A 121 0.27 -7.92 8.53
CA SER A 121 -1.05 -8.04 7.91
C SER A 121 -1.55 -6.71 7.33
N LEU A 122 -1.29 -5.59 8.02
CA LEU A 122 -1.66 -4.26 7.52
C LEU A 122 -0.75 -3.82 6.36
N VAL A 123 0.56 -4.06 6.48
CA VAL A 123 1.52 -3.74 5.42
C VAL A 123 1.20 -4.51 4.15
N GLU A 124 0.84 -5.80 4.26
CA GLU A 124 0.46 -6.64 3.12
C GLU A 124 -0.76 -6.10 2.37
N VAL A 125 -1.75 -5.52 3.07
CA VAL A 125 -2.92 -4.90 2.43
C VAL A 125 -2.52 -3.79 1.45
N PHE A 126 -1.49 -3.00 1.79
CA PHE A 126 -1.08 -1.84 0.99
C PHE A 126 0.05 -2.13 -0.02
N ILE A 127 0.85 -3.17 0.23
CA ILE A 127 2.02 -3.51 -0.60
C ILE A 127 1.79 -4.80 -1.40
N GLY A 128 1.00 -5.74 -0.86
CA GLY A 128 0.76 -7.06 -1.45
C GLY A 128 -0.09 -7.05 -2.71
N ASN A 129 -0.81 -5.98 -3.00
CA ASN A 129 -1.57 -5.80 -4.23
C ASN A 129 -0.69 -5.19 -5.33
N GLU A 130 -0.96 -5.50 -6.59
CA GLU A 130 -0.23 -4.93 -7.72
C GLU A 130 -0.29 -3.41 -7.74
N SER A 131 -1.41 -2.82 -7.33
CA SER A 131 -1.55 -1.38 -7.16
C SER A 131 -2.10 -1.06 -5.76
N PRO A 132 -1.48 -0.13 -5.01
CA PRO A 132 -1.96 0.29 -3.70
C PRO A 132 -3.34 0.95 -3.77
N VAL A 133 -3.68 1.56 -4.91
CA VAL A 133 -4.94 2.26 -5.13
C VAL A 133 -5.43 1.97 -6.54
N THR A 134 -6.71 1.65 -6.69
CA THR A 134 -7.37 1.55 -8.00
C THR A 134 -8.06 2.87 -8.31
N ILE A 135 -7.77 3.42 -9.47
CA ILE A 135 -8.37 4.65 -9.97
C ILE A 135 -9.35 4.26 -11.06
N ALA A 136 -10.63 4.57 -10.87
CA ALA A 136 -11.67 4.31 -11.86
C ALA A 136 -12.19 5.64 -12.41
N GLY A 137 -12.43 5.70 -13.71
CA GLY A 137 -13.10 6.85 -14.31
C GLY A 137 -14.55 6.95 -13.83
N SER A 138 -15.04 8.16 -13.56
CA SER A 138 -16.46 8.38 -13.24
C SER A 138 -17.37 8.09 -14.45
N THR A 139 -16.82 8.06 -15.65
CA THR A 139 -17.50 7.69 -16.90
C THR A 139 -16.68 6.64 -17.66
N ILE A 140 -17.36 5.78 -18.45
CA ILE A 140 -16.71 4.73 -19.27
C ILE A 140 -15.66 5.32 -20.22
N GLN A 141 -15.82 6.56 -20.68
CA GLN A 141 -14.88 7.23 -21.58
C GLN A 141 -13.55 7.59 -20.89
N ASN A 142 -13.57 7.71 -19.56
CA ASN A 142 -12.40 8.10 -18.76
C ASN A 142 -11.65 6.90 -18.16
N ASP A 143 -12.10 5.66 -18.39
CA ASP A 143 -11.50 4.47 -17.78
C ASP A 143 -10.06 4.23 -18.24
N ASP A 144 -9.77 4.40 -19.53
CA ASP A 144 -8.39 4.23 -20.06
C ASP A 144 -7.45 5.30 -19.48
N THR A 145 -7.93 6.55 -19.38
CA THR A 145 -7.17 7.66 -18.80
C THR A 145 -6.96 7.45 -17.31
N ALA A 146 -7.99 7.01 -16.58
CA ALA A 146 -7.90 6.69 -15.16
C ALA A 146 -6.87 5.56 -14.89
N THR A 147 -6.83 4.56 -15.77
CA THR A 147 -5.83 3.48 -15.72
C THR A 147 -4.42 4.01 -15.93
N ASN A 148 -4.22 4.93 -16.87
CA ASN A 148 -2.92 5.56 -17.09
C ASN A 148 -2.49 6.40 -15.87
N ILE A 149 -3.41 7.16 -15.24
CA ILE A 149 -3.15 7.90 -14.00
C ILE A 149 -2.76 6.93 -12.87
N GLN A 150 -3.44 5.79 -12.76
CA GLN A 150 -3.07 4.75 -11.81
C GLN A 150 -1.64 4.25 -12.02
N HIS A 151 -1.25 3.97 -13.27
CA HIS A 151 0.11 3.55 -13.62
C HIS A 151 1.16 4.64 -13.27
N LEU A 152 0.84 5.92 -13.48
CA LEU A 152 1.71 7.03 -13.07
C LEU A 152 1.93 7.05 -11.56
N VAL A 153 0.84 7.01 -10.79
CA VAL A 153 0.90 7.01 -9.32
C VAL A 153 1.69 5.81 -8.81
N GLU A 154 1.41 4.62 -9.34
CA GLU A 154 2.12 3.39 -8.98
C GLU A 154 3.61 3.46 -9.31
N TYR A 155 3.97 3.95 -10.51
CA TYR A 155 5.35 4.18 -10.90
C TYR A 155 6.06 5.15 -9.96
N GLN A 156 5.43 6.27 -9.62
CA GLN A 156 6.01 7.28 -8.73
C GLN A 156 6.18 6.75 -7.29
N LEU A 157 5.21 6.04 -6.76
CA LEU A 157 5.28 5.46 -5.42
C LEU A 157 6.34 4.34 -5.35
N THR A 158 6.36 3.42 -6.32
CA THR A 158 7.21 2.22 -6.24
C THR A 158 8.62 2.42 -6.77
N ARG A 159 8.82 3.27 -7.78
CA ARG A 159 10.12 3.46 -8.46
C ARG A 159 10.85 4.72 -8.04
N LYS A 160 10.13 5.81 -7.74
CA LYS A 160 10.72 7.09 -7.35
C LYS A 160 10.79 7.26 -5.84
N ASN A 161 9.87 6.63 -5.11
CA ASN A 161 9.80 6.65 -3.65
C ASN A 161 10.01 5.24 -3.08
N ASN A 162 10.53 5.15 -1.86
CA ASN A 162 10.68 3.88 -1.13
C ASN A 162 9.36 3.52 -0.44
N TYR A 163 8.31 3.25 -1.24
CA TYR A 163 6.95 3.08 -0.74
C TYR A 163 6.83 2.00 0.34
N THR A 164 7.54 0.88 0.18
CA THR A 164 7.53 -0.22 1.17
C THR A 164 8.04 0.23 2.55
N SER A 165 9.17 0.93 2.60
CA SER A 165 9.71 1.46 3.86
C SER A 165 8.79 2.52 4.45
N LEU A 166 8.28 3.42 3.61
CA LEU A 166 7.34 4.46 4.03
C LEU A 166 6.11 3.85 4.71
N VAL A 167 5.47 2.88 4.06
CA VAL A 167 4.26 2.21 4.60
C VAL A 167 4.58 1.48 5.90
N ASN A 168 5.72 0.78 5.96
CA ASN A 168 6.15 0.10 7.18
C ASN A 168 6.32 1.08 8.36
N ASP A 169 7.01 2.20 8.14
CA ASP A 169 7.35 3.16 9.20
C ASP A 169 6.10 3.94 9.67
N VAL A 170 5.25 4.36 8.73
CA VAL A 170 4.00 5.04 9.06
C VAL A 170 3.02 4.11 9.80
N ILE A 171 2.91 2.83 9.39
CA ILE A 171 2.06 1.84 10.09
C ILE A 171 2.65 1.51 11.46
N ASP A 172 3.96 1.38 11.59
CA ASP A 172 4.62 1.10 12.86
C ASP A 172 4.31 2.18 13.91
N ASP A 173 4.43 3.45 13.52
CA ASP A 173 4.07 4.56 14.40
C ASP A 173 2.55 4.68 14.63
N ALA A 174 1.73 4.41 13.61
CA ALA A 174 0.27 4.40 13.77
C ALA A 174 -0.22 3.34 14.77
N LEU A 175 0.43 2.18 14.83
CA LEU A 175 0.13 1.14 15.80
C LEU A 175 0.78 1.42 17.16
N GLY A 176 2.06 1.80 17.15
CA GLY A 176 2.86 1.96 18.35
C GLY A 176 2.56 3.24 19.13
N THR A 177 2.43 4.36 18.42
CA THR A 177 2.22 5.69 19.02
C THR A 177 0.85 6.28 18.75
N ASN A 178 0.07 5.67 17.86
CA ASN A 178 -1.22 6.16 17.33
C ASN A 178 -1.10 7.46 16.52
N LEU A 179 0.06 7.71 15.93
CA LEU A 179 0.30 8.85 15.08
C LEU A 179 1.36 8.50 14.01
N GLY A 180 0.93 7.95 12.89
CA GLY A 180 1.76 7.75 11.71
C GLY A 180 1.52 8.89 10.73
N VAL A 181 2.58 9.51 10.23
CA VAL A 181 2.48 10.70 9.37
C VAL A 181 3.33 10.54 8.13
N ALA A 182 2.77 10.93 6.99
CA ALA A 182 3.49 11.11 5.74
C ALA A 182 3.31 12.54 5.24
N LYS A 183 4.34 13.08 4.60
CA LYS A 183 4.34 14.37 3.93
C LYS A 183 4.53 14.16 2.44
N VAL A 184 3.84 14.93 1.62
CA VAL A 184 3.97 14.89 0.16
C VAL A 184 4.39 16.26 -0.34
N TRP A 185 5.44 16.32 -1.15
CA TRP A 185 5.94 17.56 -1.72
C TRP A 185 6.56 17.33 -3.08
N TRP A 186 6.70 18.38 -3.89
CA TRP A 186 7.30 18.28 -5.22
C TRP A 186 8.81 18.50 -5.15
N LYS A 187 9.57 17.56 -5.68
CA LYS A 187 11.02 17.65 -5.78
C LYS A 187 11.43 18.04 -7.19
N ARG A 188 12.11 19.18 -7.32
CA ARG A 188 12.75 19.59 -8.56
C ARG A 188 14.20 19.93 -8.27
N ASP A 189 15.11 19.08 -8.72
CA ASP A 189 16.55 19.29 -8.64
C ASP A 189 17.10 19.60 -10.02
N GLU A 190 17.88 20.66 -10.11
CA GLU A 190 18.50 21.11 -11.33
C GLU A 190 20.02 21.12 -11.16
N ASP A 191 20.73 20.52 -12.10
CA ASP A 191 22.19 20.61 -12.18
C ASP A 191 22.54 21.71 -13.20
N ARG A 192 23.17 22.77 -12.72
CA ARG A 192 23.49 23.97 -13.51
C ARG A 192 24.98 24.00 -13.81
N THR A 193 25.32 23.81 -15.09
CA THR A 193 26.70 23.87 -15.55
C THR A 193 26.90 25.11 -16.39
N ARG A 194 27.85 25.96 -15.97
CA ARG A 194 28.13 27.23 -16.67
C ARG A 194 29.02 27.06 -17.88
N TYR A 195 28.55 27.58 -19.02
CA TYR A 195 29.26 27.60 -20.28
C TYR A 195 29.45 29.03 -20.79
N LYS A 196 30.48 29.20 -21.64
CA LYS A 196 30.74 30.44 -22.37
C LYS A 196 30.80 30.10 -23.83
N LEU A 197 30.03 30.78 -24.65
CA LEU A 197 29.98 30.62 -26.08
C LEU A 197 30.31 31.96 -26.77
N MET A 198 31.14 31.91 -27.79
CA MET A 198 31.31 33.04 -28.72
C MET A 198 30.23 32.94 -29.78
N PHE A 199 29.38 33.94 -29.83
CA PHE A 199 28.23 34.01 -30.70
C PHE A 199 28.39 35.06 -31.77
N ASP A 200 28.19 34.70 -33.02
CA ASP A 200 28.16 35.63 -34.16
C ASP A 200 26.73 36.01 -34.49
N VAL A 201 26.40 37.31 -34.42
CA VAL A 201 25.02 37.81 -34.71
C VAL A 201 24.59 37.50 -36.14
N ASN A 202 25.53 37.34 -37.07
CA ASN A 202 25.24 37.03 -38.48
C ASN A 202 24.91 35.54 -38.68
N ASP A 203 25.20 34.68 -37.74
CA ASP A 203 24.83 33.24 -37.78
C ASP A 203 23.42 33.01 -37.26
N MET A 204 22.48 33.09 -38.21
CA MET A 204 21.06 32.91 -37.93
C MET A 204 20.71 31.52 -37.34
N GLN A 205 21.51 30.49 -37.66
CA GLN A 205 21.29 29.14 -37.11
C GLN A 205 21.66 29.07 -35.64
N GLN A 206 22.80 29.64 -35.25
CA GLN A 206 23.20 29.72 -33.84
C GLN A 206 22.22 30.54 -33.00
N ALA A 207 21.76 31.69 -33.57
CA ALA A 207 20.74 32.52 -32.93
C ALA A 207 19.44 31.73 -32.64
N MET A 208 18.98 31.01 -33.66
CA MET A 208 17.74 30.22 -33.56
C MET A 208 17.87 29.07 -32.57
N MET A 209 19.01 28.37 -32.55
CA MET A 209 19.31 27.32 -31.59
C MET A 209 19.35 27.84 -30.13
N LEU A 210 20.06 28.95 -29.90
CA LEU A 210 20.14 29.58 -28.57
C LEU A 210 18.77 30.06 -28.08
N THR A 211 17.99 30.66 -28.97
CA THR A 211 16.64 31.12 -28.65
C THR A 211 15.73 29.96 -28.36
N GLN A 212 15.76 28.88 -29.12
CA GLN A 212 14.97 27.69 -28.92
C GLN A 212 15.35 27.01 -27.63
N ALA A 213 16.64 26.82 -27.33
CA ALA A 213 17.13 26.22 -26.12
C ALA A 213 16.81 27.08 -24.85
N SER A 214 16.80 28.41 -25.01
CA SER A 214 16.36 29.33 -23.95
C SER A 214 14.84 29.25 -23.70
N LEU A 215 14.04 29.15 -24.76
CA LEU A 215 12.58 29.00 -24.66
C LEU A 215 12.17 27.64 -24.13
N SER A 216 12.96 26.58 -24.41
CA SER A 216 12.72 25.25 -23.83
C SER A 216 13.17 25.14 -22.36
N GLY A 217 13.87 26.15 -21.82
CA GLY A 217 14.41 26.13 -20.46
C GLY A 217 15.67 25.25 -20.28
N GLU A 218 16.24 24.74 -21.37
CA GLU A 218 17.49 23.95 -21.32
C GLU A 218 18.71 24.81 -21.00
N ILE A 219 18.66 26.09 -21.37
CA ILE A 219 19.71 27.07 -21.07
C ILE A 219 19.13 28.34 -20.46
N GLU A 220 19.82 28.87 -19.48
CA GLU A 220 19.54 30.18 -18.87
C GLU A 220 20.65 31.15 -19.18
N ILE A 221 20.34 32.21 -19.96
CA ILE A 221 21.34 33.20 -20.34
C ILE A 221 21.60 34.17 -19.20
N GLN A 222 22.82 34.11 -18.65
CA GLN A 222 23.22 34.94 -17.50
C GLN A 222 23.77 36.27 -17.91
N LYS A 223 24.60 36.30 -18.98
CA LYS A 223 25.29 37.50 -19.38
C LYS A 223 25.63 37.49 -20.88
N VAL A 224 25.35 38.60 -21.55
CA VAL A 224 25.73 38.82 -22.91
C VAL A 224 26.67 40.03 -22.94
N LYS A 225 27.87 39.88 -23.52
CA LYS A 225 28.86 40.92 -23.61
C LYS A 225 29.40 41.04 -25.04
N GLN A 226 29.26 42.19 -25.64
CA GLN A 226 29.84 42.47 -26.96
C GLN A 226 31.37 42.61 -26.85
N LEU A 227 32.12 42.02 -27.78
CA LEU A 227 33.56 42.18 -27.85
C LEU A 227 33.92 43.54 -28.43
N LYS A 228 34.85 44.27 -27.80
CA LYS A 228 35.27 45.60 -28.23
C LYS A 228 36.02 45.59 -29.56
N ASP A 229 36.70 44.47 -29.89
CA ASP A 229 37.56 44.34 -31.07
C ASP A 229 36.83 43.68 -32.26
N ALA A 230 35.60 43.16 -32.06
CA ALA A 230 34.78 42.54 -33.10
C ALA A 230 33.28 42.79 -32.78
N PRO A 231 32.68 43.84 -33.41
CA PRO A 231 31.32 44.27 -33.11
C PRO A 231 30.22 43.23 -33.42
N ASP A 232 30.53 42.28 -34.29
CA ASP A 232 29.61 41.21 -34.69
C ASP A 232 29.69 39.98 -33.78
N LEU A 233 30.68 39.92 -32.84
CA LEU A 233 30.87 38.80 -31.92
C LEU A 233 30.46 39.17 -30.50
N TYR A 234 29.66 38.30 -29.90
CA TYR A 234 29.21 38.39 -28.52
C TYR A 234 29.73 37.21 -27.72
N GLU A 235 30.19 37.45 -26.50
CA GLU A 235 30.45 36.43 -25.50
C GLU A 235 29.15 36.23 -24.75
N VAL A 236 28.51 35.07 -24.90
CA VAL A 236 27.30 34.67 -24.16
C VAL A 236 27.71 33.70 -23.08
N GLN A 237 27.43 34.07 -21.83
CA GLN A 237 27.54 33.17 -20.67
C GLN A 237 26.15 32.65 -20.37
N PHE A 238 26.00 31.33 -20.40
CA PHE A 238 24.73 30.66 -20.05
C PHE A 238 24.97 29.48 -19.14
N ASP A 239 23.99 29.20 -18.33
CA ASP A 239 23.95 28.00 -17.53
C ASP A 239 23.09 26.96 -18.27
N HIS A 240 23.67 25.78 -18.53
CA HIS A 240 22.91 24.63 -19.02
C HIS A 240 22.22 24.00 -17.83
N VAL A 241 20.89 23.99 -17.86
CA VAL A 241 20.04 23.48 -16.80
C VAL A 241 19.63 22.07 -17.16
N LYS A 242 20.14 21.10 -16.40
CA LYS A 242 19.73 19.70 -16.53
C LYS A 242 18.87 19.32 -15.34
N VAL A 243 17.59 19.09 -15.58
CA VAL A 243 16.68 18.58 -14.54
C VAL A 243 17.08 17.14 -14.19
N THR A 244 17.51 16.92 -12.97
CA THR A 244 17.92 15.60 -12.45
C THR A 244 16.81 14.91 -11.67
N ALA A 245 15.94 15.67 -11.04
CA ALA A 245 14.73 15.17 -10.37
C ALA A 245 13.56 16.12 -10.65
N ASN A 246 12.43 15.57 -11.05
CA ASN A 246 11.17 16.29 -11.27
C ASN A 246 10.01 15.33 -11.02
N TYR A 247 9.69 15.11 -9.76
CA TYR A 247 8.64 14.16 -9.35
C TYR A 247 8.18 14.43 -7.92
N PRO A 248 6.96 14.00 -7.54
CA PRO A 248 6.49 14.12 -6.17
C PRO A 248 7.20 13.13 -5.24
N VAL A 249 7.62 13.62 -4.08
CA VAL A 249 8.25 12.85 -3.02
C VAL A 249 7.24 12.62 -1.90
N VAL A 250 7.17 11.38 -1.43
CA VAL A 250 6.43 11.02 -0.22
C VAL A 250 7.43 10.65 0.86
N GLU A 251 7.43 11.42 1.94
CA GLU A 251 8.39 11.31 3.03
C GLU A 251 7.67 10.91 4.32
N TYR A 252 8.24 9.96 5.07
CA TYR A 252 7.80 9.67 6.42
C TYR A 252 8.22 10.81 7.36
N VAL A 253 7.30 11.26 8.19
CA VAL A 253 7.56 12.30 9.20
C VAL A 253 7.43 11.68 10.59
N PRO A 254 8.52 11.61 11.36
CA PRO A 254 8.46 11.16 12.74
C PRO A 254 7.48 12.00 13.57
N PRO A 255 6.67 11.41 14.44
CA PRO A 255 5.77 12.15 15.32
C PRO A 255 6.47 13.20 16.20
N THR A 256 7.76 13.05 16.44
CA THR A 256 8.59 14.00 17.20
C THR A 256 8.90 15.28 16.45
N GLU A 257 8.82 15.25 15.11
CA GLU A 257 9.10 16.40 14.26
C GLU A 257 7.83 17.19 13.90
N LEU A 258 6.64 16.63 14.15
CA LEU A 258 5.38 17.27 13.82
C LEU A 258 4.91 18.20 14.95
N ARG A 259 4.48 19.41 14.58
CA ARG A 259 3.85 20.39 15.47
C ARG A 259 2.52 20.83 14.85
N PHE A 260 1.44 20.79 15.61
CA PHE A 260 0.11 21.18 15.13
C PHE A 260 -0.78 21.69 16.28
N THR A 261 -1.77 22.47 15.95
CA THR A 261 -2.74 23.01 16.90
C THR A 261 -3.90 22.01 17.11
N PRO A 262 -4.44 21.89 18.33
CA PRO A 262 -5.35 20.79 18.71
C PRO A 262 -6.81 20.96 18.28
N GLU A 263 -7.18 22.05 17.59
CA GLU A 263 -8.57 22.40 17.33
C GLU A 263 -9.25 21.57 16.24
N ALA A 264 -8.48 20.86 15.41
CA ALA A 264 -9.01 20.15 14.25
C ALA A 264 -8.99 18.63 14.40
N SER A 265 -9.76 17.95 13.56
CA SER A 265 -9.83 16.48 13.49
C SER A 265 -8.87 15.87 12.46
N THR A 266 -8.29 16.69 11.58
CA THR A 266 -7.30 16.30 10.56
C THR A 266 -6.27 17.41 10.42
N LEU A 267 -5.04 17.04 10.02
CA LEU A 267 -3.95 18.03 9.84
C LEU A 267 -4.28 19.08 8.78
N GLN A 268 -5.01 18.68 7.73
CA GLN A 268 -5.43 19.59 6.65
C GLN A 268 -6.43 20.69 7.09
N LYS A 269 -7.05 20.52 8.26
CA LYS A 269 -8.02 21.49 8.81
C LYS A 269 -7.45 22.29 9.99
N CYS A 270 -6.18 22.06 10.35
CA CYS A 270 -5.50 22.83 11.37
C CYS A 270 -5.18 24.23 10.84
N LYS A 271 -5.36 25.26 11.67
CA LYS A 271 -4.93 26.61 11.34
C LYS A 271 -3.40 26.76 11.28
N PHE A 272 -2.70 25.90 12.00
CA PHE A 272 -1.26 25.87 12.02
C PHE A 272 -0.74 24.42 12.09
N VAL A 273 0.15 24.08 11.15
CA VAL A 273 0.90 22.83 11.15
C VAL A 273 2.35 23.17 10.80
N ALA A 274 3.30 22.60 11.52
CA ALA A 274 4.71 22.81 11.23
C ALA A 274 5.51 21.49 11.28
N HIS A 275 6.48 21.39 10.38
CA HIS A 275 7.51 20.38 10.37
C HIS A 275 8.78 20.96 11.01
N ARG A 276 9.14 20.46 12.17
CA ARG A 276 10.35 20.83 12.88
C ARG A 276 11.47 19.87 12.49
N LYS A 277 12.52 20.38 11.87
CA LYS A 277 13.72 19.60 11.56
C LYS A 277 14.94 20.20 12.26
N ILE A 278 15.80 19.33 12.78
CA ILE A 278 17.14 19.76 13.23
C ILE A 278 18.07 19.59 12.04
N VAL A 279 18.61 20.70 11.56
CA VAL A 279 19.49 20.75 10.39
C VAL A 279 20.82 21.42 10.75
N LYS A 280 21.86 21.11 9.98
CA LYS A 280 23.16 21.80 10.15
C LYS A 280 23.17 23.15 9.45
N GLY A 281 23.95 24.10 9.97
CA GLY A 281 24.13 25.42 9.36
C GLY A 281 24.60 25.35 7.91
N ASP A 282 25.44 24.36 7.55
CA ASP A 282 25.87 24.10 6.16
C ASP A 282 24.66 23.86 5.22
N TYR A 283 23.63 23.13 5.68
CA TYR A 283 22.41 22.92 4.89
C TYR A 283 21.69 24.24 4.56
N LEU A 284 21.55 25.12 5.57
CA LEU A 284 20.91 26.42 5.37
C LEU A 284 21.73 27.29 4.39
N LYS A 285 23.05 27.26 4.51
CA LYS A 285 23.95 28.01 3.63
C LYS A 285 23.89 27.52 2.17
N ARG A 286 23.77 26.22 1.93
CA ARG A 286 23.56 25.69 0.59
C ARG A 286 22.23 26.14 0.01
N LYS A 287 21.16 26.15 0.82
CA LYS A 287 19.85 26.63 0.39
C LYS A 287 19.82 28.12 0.11
N GLU A 288 20.66 28.92 0.80
CA GLU A 288 20.88 30.32 0.50
C GLU A 288 21.60 30.50 -0.86
N GLN A 289 22.62 29.66 -1.13
CA GLN A 289 23.31 29.67 -2.42
C GLN A 289 22.40 29.27 -3.59
N ASP A 290 21.46 28.35 -3.35
CA ASP A 290 20.44 27.95 -4.32
C ASP A 290 19.33 29.00 -4.50
N GLY A 291 19.34 30.09 -3.69
CA GLY A 291 18.32 31.15 -3.73
C GLY A 291 16.98 30.75 -3.10
N THR A 292 16.91 29.61 -2.38
CA THR A 292 15.69 29.14 -1.71
C THR A 292 15.46 29.87 -0.39
N TYR A 293 16.52 30.16 0.36
CA TYR A 293 16.48 30.81 1.66
C TYR A 293 17.21 32.16 1.63
N GLN A 294 16.76 33.08 2.48
CA GLN A 294 17.35 34.39 2.71
C GLN A 294 17.64 34.54 4.21
N ASN A 295 18.39 35.56 4.60
CA ASN A 295 18.67 35.92 6.01
C ASN A 295 19.33 34.80 6.83
N VAL A 296 20.07 33.89 6.20
CA VAL A 296 20.64 32.70 6.86
C VAL A 296 21.73 33.12 7.89
N ASP A 297 22.53 34.13 7.62
CA ASP A 297 23.54 34.61 8.55
C ASP A 297 22.92 35.15 9.85
N GLU A 298 21.86 35.97 9.72
CA GLU A 298 21.10 36.47 10.86
C GLU A 298 20.46 35.34 11.67
N ALA A 299 19.85 34.36 10.95
CA ALA A 299 19.24 33.20 11.57
C ALA A 299 20.25 32.34 12.35
N LEU A 300 21.48 32.16 11.83
CA LEU A 300 22.55 31.40 12.50
C LEU A 300 23.11 32.13 13.70
N GLU A 301 23.23 33.49 13.65
CA GLU A 301 23.67 34.32 14.77
C GLU A 301 22.61 34.38 15.88
N ALA A 302 21.32 34.51 15.50
CA ALA A 302 20.20 34.56 16.44
C ALA A 302 19.87 33.21 17.07
N SER A 303 20.19 32.09 16.37
CA SER A 303 19.96 30.76 16.90
C SER A 303 20.89 30.48 18.10
N GLY A 304 20.30 30.23 19.28
CA GLY A 304 20.99 29.71 20.43
C GLY A 304 21.38 28.24 20.28
N ASP A 305 21.78 27.60 21.39
CA ASP A 305 21.98 26.14 21.40
C ASP A 305 20.64 25.41 21.12
N THR A 306 20.68 24.47 20.19
CA THR A 306 19.50 23.66 19.83
C THR A 306 19.04 22.84 21.02
N LYS A 307 17.81 23.01 21.42
CA LYS A 307 17.17 22.23 22.50
C LYS A 307 16.51 20.99 21.92
N TYR A 308 17.08 19.85 22.20
CA TYR A 308 16.41 18.57 21.93
C TYR A 308 15.22 18.40 22.87
N THR A 309 14.12 17.85 22.36
CA THR A 309 12.97 17.48 23.19
C THR A 309 13.27 16.20 23.98
N SER A 310 12.54 15.95 25.07
CA SER A 310 12.68 14.71 25.84
C SER A 310 12.42 13.47 24.98
N ALA A 311 11.57 13.59 23.96
CA ALA A 311 11.33 12.52 23.00
C ALA A 311 12.51 12.31 22.05
N ASP A 312 13.15 13.37 21.57
CA ASP A 312 14.37 13.28 20.76
C ASP A 312 15.49 12.59 21.54
N GLU A 313 15.71 13.01 22.79
CA GLU A 313 16.71 12.41 23.69
C GLU A 313 16.40 10.94 24.02
N TYR A 314 15.12 10.60 24.18
CA TYR A 314 14.70 9.23 24.43
C TYR A 314 14.93 8.32 23.21
N ILE A 315 14.61 8.79 21.99
CA ILE A 315 14.76 8.01 20.76
C ILE A 315 16.24 7.85 20.40
N ASN A 316 16.98 8.94 20.47
CA ASN A 316 18.41 8.99 20.19
C ASN A 316 19.18 9.07 21.51
N LYS A 317 19.27 7.95 22.24
CA LYS A 317 19.99 7.90 23.53
C LYS A 317 21.41 8.45 23.45
N GLU A 318 22.02 8.37 22.27
CA GLU A 318 23.33 8.93 21.97
C GLU A 318 23.35 10.46 21.99
N LEU A 319 22.21 11.13 21.70
CA LEU A 319 22.09 12.58 21.78
C LEU A 319 22.09 13.13 23.23
N SER A 320 21.79 12.27 24.21
CA SER A 320 21.82 12.63 25.63
C SER A 320 23.23 12.68 26.19
N ASP A 321 24.24 12.16 25.48
CA ASP A 321 25.62 12.15 25.89
C ASP A 321 26.33 13.39 25.30
N ASP A 322 26.62 14.38 26.15
CA ASP A 322 27.30 15.64 25.76
C ASP A 322 28.64 15.40 25.04
N HIS A 323 29.25 14.24 25.21
CA HIS A 323 30.49 13.85 24.53
C HIS A 323 30.32 13.48 23.06
N MET A 324 29.08 13.13 22.62
CA MET A 324 28.75 12.79 21.24
C MET A 324 28.30 14.01 20.42
N ARG A 325 28.08 15.16 21.05
CA ARG A 325 27.71 16.39 20.34
C ARG A 325 28.98 17.02 19.79
N PRO A 326 29.11 17.26 18.49
CA PRO A 326 30.22 18.05 17.96
C PRO A 326 30.15 19.45 18.56
N ASN A 327 31.08 19.76 19.43
CA ASN A 327 31.22 21.09 20.01
C ASN A 327 32.12 21.93 19.10
N ASP A 328 31.71 22.06 17.84
CA ASP A 328 32.44 22.87 16.87
C ASP A 328 31.87 24.29 16.91
N GLY A 329 32.67 25.25 17.35
CA GLY A 329 32.33 26.67 17.30
C GLY A 329 32.21 27.24 15.88
N ASP A 330 31.99 26.37 14.87
CA ASP A 330 31.81 26.72 13.49
C ASP A 330 30.30 26.73 13.15
N ASN A 331 29.85 27.84 12.56
CA ASN A 331 28.46 27.99 12.11
C ASN A 331 28.02 26.91 11.14
N ALA A 332 28.91 26.28 10.38
CA ALA A 332 28.59 25.23 9.41
C ALA A 332 28.13 23.91 10.07
N SER A 333 28.74 23.58 11.23
CA SER A 333 28.42 22.34 11.95
C SER A 333 27.34 22.50 13.02
N LYS A 334 26.93 23.76 13.29
CA LYS A 334 25.91 24.08 14.28
C LYS A 334 24.57 23.47 13.95
N ASP A 335 23.98 22.75 14.91
CA ASP A 335 22.62 22.23 14.79
C ASP A 335 21.62 23.35 15.04
N VAL A 336 20.63 23.46 14.14
CA VAL A 336 19.64 24.54 14.18
C VAL A 336 18.24 23.97 14.00
N GLU A 337 17.27 24.45 14.77
CA GLU A 337 15.86 24.09 14.60
C GLU A 337 15.24 24.87 13.42
N LEU A 338 15.00 24.20 12.33
CA LEU A 338 14.29 24.72 11.17
C LEU A 338 12.80 24.33 11.29
N TYR A 339 11.94 25.32 11.20
CA TYR A 339 10.50 25.14 11.12
C TYR A 339 10.01 25.44 9.70
N GLU A 340 9.28 24.52 9.12
CA GLU A 340 8.49 24.70 7.91
C GLU A 340 7.02 24.77 8.34
N CYS A 341 6.46 25.96 8.33
CA CYS A 341 5.14 26.28 8.89
C CYS A 341 4.12 26.48 7.79
N TYR A 342 2.96 25.90 7.96
CA TYR A 342 1.75 26.10 7.15
C TYR A 342 0.76 26.87 8.03
N VAL A 343 0.42 28.09 7.63
CA VAL A 343 -0.33 29.03 8.47
C VAL A 343 -1.31 29.83 7.63
N ASP A 344 -2.47 30.12 8.22
CA ASP A 344 -3.50 30.98 7.65
C ASP A 344 -3.40 32.36 8.31
N VAL A 345 -3.09 33.40 7.54
CA VAL A 345 -2.85 34.76 8.04
C VAL A 345 -3.50 35.78 7.12
N ASP A 346 -4.28 36.69 7.68
CA ASP A 346 -4.71 37.93 7.02
C ASP A 346 -3.60 38.99 7.23
N TYR A 347 -2.63 39.04 6.31
CA TYR A 347 -1.51 39.97 6.44
C TYR A 347 -1.81 41.35 5.85
N ASN A 348 -2.74 41.42 4.89
CA ASN A 348 -3.10 42.61 4.15
C ASN A 348 -4.31 43.39 4.78
N ASP A 349 -4.96 42.85 5.84
CA ASP A 349 -6.13 43.38 6.53
C ASP A 349 -7.41 43.49 5.67
N ASP A 350 -7.57 42.61 4.68
CA ASP A 350 -8.77 42.58 3.85
C ASP A 350 -9.90 41.71 4.46
N GLY A 351 -9.61 40.95 5.52
CA GLY A 351 -10.53 40.05 6.22
C GLY A 351 -10.59 38.65 5.64
N ILE A 352 -9.71 38.31 4.71
CA ILE A 352 -9.55 36.98 4.12
C ILE A 352 -8.23 36.41 4.60
N TYR A 353 -8.19 35.12 4.88
CA TYR A 353 -6.94 34.45 5.27
C TYR A 353 -6.21 33.97 4.01
N GLU A 354 -4.96 34.38 3.89
CA GLU A 354 -4.04 33.79 2.91
C GLU A 354 -3.34 32.59 3.52
N HIS A 355 -3.25 31.53 2.73
CA HIS A 355 -2.53 30.31 3.09
C HIS A 355 -1.05 30.46 2.75
N LEU A 356 -0.19 30.45 3.76
CA LEU A 356 1.24 30.69 3.60
C LEU A 356 2.08 29.50 4.05
N ILE A 357 3.20 29.31 3.35
CA ILE A 357 4.31 28.44 3.75
C ILE A 357 5.45 29.32 4.21
N VAL A 358 5.83 29.19 5.46
CA VAL A 358 6.90 30.00 6.07
C VAL A 358 7.99 29.08 6.59
N HIS A 359 9.21 29.27 6.08
CA HIS A 359 10.40 28.64 6.65
C HIS A 359 11.06 29.64 7.58
N CYS A 360 11.31 29.24 8.84
CA CYS A 360 11.93 30.12 9.82
C CYS A 360 12.86 29.36 10.78
N VAL A 361 13.82 30.11 11.32
CA VAL A 361 14.68 29.69 12.44
C VAL A 361 14.47 30.69 13.57
N GLY A 362 13.84 30.22 14.64
CA GLY A 362 13.42 31.14 15.72
C GLY A 362 12.45 32.21 15.20
N ASP A 363 12.83 33.47 15.35
CA ASP A 363 12.02 34.62 14.91
C ASP A 363 12.45 35.16 13.51
N THR A 364 13.47 34.56 12.87
CA THR A 364 14.00 34.99 11.58
C THR A 364 13.35 34.20 10.42
N PRO A 365 12.64 34.86 9.51
CA PRO A 365 12.08 34.21 8.32
C PRO A 365 13.18 33.96 7.28
N LEU A 366 13.24 32.73 6.77
CA LEU A 366 14.12 32.31 5.69
C LEU A 366 13.44 32.35 4.31
N SER A 367 12.14 32.06 4.29
CA SER A 367 11.33 32.05 3.07
C SER A 367 9.85 32.20 3.46
N ILE A 368 9.11 33.01 2.69
CA ILE A 368 7.66 33.13 2.78
C ILE A 368 7.12 32.88 1.39
N GLN A 369 6.15 31.99 1.25
CA GLN A 369 5.56 31.62 -0.04
C GLN A 369 4.06 31.40 0.13
N THR A 370 3.29 31.67 -0.92
CA THR A 370 1.86 31.30 -0.96
C THR A 370 1.74 29.77 -1.02
N ASN A 371 0.86 29.20 -0.20
CA ASN A 371 0.47 27.81 -0.30
C ASN A 371 -0.66 27.68 -1.32
N GLU A 372 -0.32 27.29 -2.52
CA GLU A 372 -1.23 27.22 -3.67
C GLU A 372 -2.32 26.14 -3.56
N PHE A 373 -2.21 25.24 -2.59
CA PHE A 373 -3.14 24.11 -2.42
C PHE A 373 -4.10 24.28 -1.23
N ASP A 374 -4.03 25.38 -0.51
CA ASP A 374 -4.86 25.71 0.66
C ASP A 374 -4.91 24.63 1.76
N ILE A 375 -4.02 23.65 1.69
CA ILE A 375 -3.91 22.56 2.67
C ILE A 375 -2.46 22.29 3.06
N ALA A 376 -2.24 21.91 4.31
CA ALA A 376 -0.95 21.40 4.73
C ALA A 376 -0.74 19.97 4.17
N PRO A 377 0.40 19.67 3.51
CA PRO A 377 0.64 18.40 2.80
C PRO A 377 1.02 17.24 3.72
N PHE A 378 0.43 17.19 4.92
CA PHE A 378 0.66 16.15 5.91
C PHE A 378 -0.57 15.26 6.03
N PHE A 379 -0.38 13.96 5.93
CA PHE A 379 -1.42 12.96 6.01
C PHE A 379 -1.15 12.07 7.20
N ALA A 380 -2.01 12.16 8.22
CA ALA A 380 -1.84 11.45 9.48
C ALA A 380 -2.90 10.37 9.68
N MET A 381 -2.49 9.28 10.32
CA MET A 381 -3.36 8.21 10.72
C MET A 381 -2.99 7.63 12.09
N GLY A 382 -3.96 6.98 12.73
CA GLY A 382 -3.76 6.23 13.96
C GLY A 382 -4.61 4.97 13.97
N SER A 383 -4.18 3.96 14.73
CA SER A 383 -4.91 2.69 14.88
C SER A 383 -6.28 2.85 15.55
N VAL A 384 -6.42 3.86 16.39
CA VAL A 384 -7.67 4.26 17.04
C VAL A 384 -7.95 5.71 16.71
N ARG A 385 -9.16 6.00 16.25
CA ARG A 385 -9.58 7.35 15.90
C ARG A 385 -10.58 7.90 16.91
N GLU A 386 -10.32 9.10 17.39
CA GLU A 386 -11.28 9.94 18.11
C GLU A 386 -11.83 11.01 17.15
N SER A 387 -13.15 11.20 17.13
CA SER A 387 -13.83 12.00 16.12
C SER A 387 -13.44 13.49 16.08
N ARG A 388 -12.85 14.00 17.15
CA ARG A 388 -12.50 15.43 17.28
C ARG A 388 -11.02 15.70 17.53
N LYS A 389 -10.19 14.64 17.53
CA LYS A 389 -8.76 14.78 17.84
C LYS A 389 -7.92 14.06 16.78
N ILE A 390 -6.84 14.67 16.38
CA ILE A 390 -5.81 14.02 15.55
C ILE A 390 -5.07 12.98 16.38
N PHE A 391 -4.63 13.38 17.58
CA PHE A 391 -3.93 12.50 18.51
C PHE A 391 -4.89 11.97 19.57
N ALA A 392 -5.25 10.70 19.48
CA ALA A 392 -6.22 10.07 20.37
C ALA A 392 -5.65 9.87 21.78
N ASP A 393 -6.51 10.10 22.79
CA ASP A 393 -6.15 9.86 24.19
C ASP A 393 -6.08 8.37 24.51
N MET A 394 -7.00 7.58 23.95
CA MET A 394 -7.05 6.12 24.08
C MET A 394 -6.55 5.47 22.80
N ALA A 395 -5.36 4.91 22.83
CA ALA A 395 -4.78 4.14 21.74
C ALA A 395 -4.73 2.64 22.07
N LEU A 396 -4.13 1.86 21.20
CA LEU A 396 -3.91 0.43 21.41
C LEU A 396 -3.07 0.18 22.68
N ALA A 397 -2.08 1.04 22.93
CA ALA A 397 -1.23 0.99 24.13
C ALA A 397 -2.03 1.02 25.41
N GLU A 398 -2.93 2.02 25.58
CA GLU A 398 -3.74 2.19 26.79
C GLU A 398 -4.76 1.05 26.98
N GLN A 399 -5.22 0.42 25.87
CA GLN A 399 -6.11 -0.75 25.94
C GLN A 399 -5.39 -1.98 26.50
N VAL A 400 -4.09 -2.11 26.25
CA VAL A 400 -3.26 -3.26 26.61
C VAL A 400 -2.54 -3.06 27.95
N GLU A 401 -2.16 -1.82 28.28
CA GLU A 401 -1.28 -1.48 29.42
C GLU A 401 -1.68 -2.16 30.73
N GLY A 402 -2.95 -2.05 31.12
CA GLY A 402 -3.39 -2.63 32.40
C GLY A 402 -3.27 -4.15 32.48
N LEU A 403 -3.43 -4.85 31.35
CA LEU A 403 -3.27 -6.31 31.28
C LEU A 403 -1.80 -6.71 31.25
N GLN A 404 -0.96 -5.97 30.54
CA GLN A 404 0.49 -6.15 30.53
C GLN A 404 1.09 -5.92 31.93
N ASP A 405 0.61 -4.89 32.66
CA ASP A 405 1.01 -4.62 34.03
C ASP A 405 0.63 -5.76 34.98
N LEU A 406 -0.61 -6.26 34.89
CA LEU A 406 -1.09 -7.39 35.66
C LEU A 406 -0.25 -8.65 35.40
N LYS A 407 -0.05 -9.00 34.12
CA LYS A 407 0.74 -10.16 33.70
C LYS A 407 2.19 -10.04 34.18
N THR A 408 2.79 -8.87 34.04
CA THR A 408 4.15 -8.56 34.53
C THR A 408 4.26 -8.76 36.02
N ALA A 409 3.29 -8.27 36.81
CA ALA A 409 3.25 -8.43 38.27
C ALA A 409 3.15 -9.91 38.68
N LEU A 410 2.24 -10.66 38.06
CA LEU A 410 2.04 -12.09 38.36
C LEU A 410 3.29 -12.91 38.02
N ILE A 411 3.87 -12.73 36.86
CA ILE A 411 5.08 -13.48 36.44
C ILE A 411 6.27 -13.10 37.32
N LYS A 412 6.47 -11.80 37.63
CA LYS A 412 7.49 -11.40 38.63
C LYS A 412 7.33 -12.11 39.95
N GLN A 413 6.10 -12.25 40.48
CA GLN A 413 5.83 -12.98 41.70
C GLN A 413 6.18 -14.46 41.55
N ILE A 414 5.81 -15.10 40.44
CA ILE A 414 6.16 -16.49 40.14
C ILE A 414 7.65 -16.68 40.14
N VAL A 415 8.40 -15.86 39.40
CA VAL A 415 9.86 -15.93 39.31
C VAL A 415 10.54 -15.73 40.66
N ILE A 416 10.07 -14.76 41.44
CA ILE A 416 10.60 -14.50 42.80
C ILE A 416 10.32 -15.69 43.73
N ASN A 417 9.13 -16.30 43.60
CA ASN A 417 8.76 -17.43 44.41
C ASN A 417 9.59 -18.68 44.08
N VAL A 418 9.76 -18.96 42.76
CA VAL A 418 10.62 -20.05 42.29
C VAL A 418 12.06 -19.84 42.81
N ALA A 419 12.61 -18.61 42.66
CA ALA A 419 13.94 -18.28 43.16
C ALA A 419 14.07 -18.53 44.67
N LYS A 420 13.05 -18.11 45.48
CA LYS A 420 13.05 -18.36 46.91
C LYS A 420 12.92 -19.84 47.28
N ASN A 421 12.22 -20.63 46.47
CA ASN A 421 12.12 -22.07 46.71
C ASN A 421 13.40 -22.81 46.37
N ASN A 422 14.14 -22.35 45.34
CA ASN A 422 15.41 -22.94 44.95
C ASN A 422 16.56 -22.53 45.88
N ASP A 423 16.53 -21.29 46.37
CA ASP A 423 17.50 -20.76 47.34
C ASP A 423 16.75 -20.29 48.58
N GLN A 424 16.42 -21.27 49.44
CA GLN A 424 15.67 -21.01 50.64
C GLN A 424 16.53 -20.30 51.69
N GLN A 425 15.96 -19.28 52.31
CA GLN A 425 16.55 -18.66 53.50
C GLN A 425 16.64 -19.73 54.60
N LYS A 426 17.83 -19.95 55.14
CA LYS A 426 18.06 -20.85 56.26
C LYS A 426 18.08 -20.00 57.53
N PHE A 427 17.26 -20.38 58.51
CA PHE A 427 17.38 -19.83 59.85
C PHE A 427 18.33 -20.69 60.64
N ILE A 428 19.40 -20.12 61.11
CA ILE A 428 20.49 -20.81 61.79
C ILE A 428 20.50 -20.37 63.27
N ASP A 429 20.41 -21.33 64.16
CA ASP A 429 20.67 -21.04 65.58
C ASP A 429 22.18 -20.95 65.84
N LEU A 430 22.65 -19.73 66.00
CA LEU A 430 24.05 -19.44 66.29
C LEU A 430 24.59 -20.06 67.55
N THR A 431 23.72 -20.48 68.48
CA THR A 431 24.12 -21.17 69.70
C THR A 431 24.29 -22.69 69.50
N ALA A 432 23.67 -23.23 68.47
CA ALA A 432 23.73 -24.66 68.16
C ALA A 432 24.80 -25.01 67.12
N VAL A 433 25.10 -24.13 66.15
CA VAL A 433 26.17 -24.32 65.18
C VAL A 433 27.52 -23.91 65.79
N MET A 434 28.46 -24.83 65.89
CA MET A 434 29.76 -24.60 66.50
C MET A 434 30.79 -24.00 65.58
N ASP A 435 30.68 -24.27 64.26
CA ASP A 435 31.54 -23.74 63.24
C ASP A 435 30.71 -23.17 62.09
N MET A 436 30.61 -21.85 62.04
CA MET A 436 29.84 -21.14 61.01
C MET A 436 30.56 -21.11 59.68
N ASP A 437 31.90 -21.08 59.71
CA ASP A 437 32.72 -21.02 58.46
C ASP A 437 32.62 -22.34 57.70
N ALA A 438 32.63 -23.50 58.39
CA ALA A 438 32.41 -24.81 57.81
C ALA A 438 31.02 -24.91 57.18
N LEU A 439 29.96 -24.36 57.78
CA LEU A 439 28.61 -24.30 57.21
C LEU A 439 28.52 -23.37 55.97
N LEU A 440 29.15 -22.23 56.01
CA LEU A 440 29.12 -21.27 54.88
C LEU A 440 29.95 -21.74 53.68
N ASN A 441 31.08 -22.42 53.93
CA ASN A 441 31.93 -22.97 52.89
C ASN A 441 31.36 -24.25 52.29
N GLY A 442 30.32 -24.87 52.91
CA GLY A 442 29.72 -26.11 52.43
C GLY A 442 30.59 -27.34 52.72
N ASP A 443 31.32 -27.32 53.82
CA ASP A 443 32.19 -28.44 54.20
C ASP A 443 31.34 -29.70 54.46
N GLU A 444 31.93 -30.86 54.19
CA GLU A 444 31.23 -32.16 54.32
C GLU A 444 30.79 -32.46 55.77
N TYR A 445 31.50 -31.91 56.75
CA TYR A 445 31.18 -32.08 58.17
C TYR A 445 31.04 -30.71 58.87
N VAL A 446 29.88 -30.41 59.41
CA VAL A 446 29.64 -29.21 60.21
C VAL A 446 29.32 -29.64 61.64
N PRO A 447 30.16 -29.26 62.64
CA PRO A 447 29.92 -29.60 64.03
C PRO A 447 28.73 -28.83 64.58
N ILE A 448 27.71 -29.58 65.11
CA ILE A 448 26.46 -29.01 65.67
C ILE A 448 26.26 -29.55 67.09
N LYS A 449 25.82 -28.68 67.99
CA LYS A 449 25.51 -29.06 69.37
C LYS A 449 23.97 -29.30 69.47
N GLY A 450 23.56 -30.55 69.58
CA GLY A 450 22.13 -30.91 69.74
C GLY A 450 21.52 -31.51 68.47
N ASP A 451 20.23 -31.31 68.28
CA ASP A 451 19.53 -31.82 67.10
C ASP A 451 19.82 -30.98 65.85
N PRO A 452 20.35 -31.59 64.77
CA PRO A 452 20.61 -30.91 63.50
C PRO A 452 19.39 -30.21 62.89
N ASN A 453 18.20 -30.78 63.03
CA ASN A 453 16.97 -30.24 62.50
C ASN A 453 16.47 -29.02 63.27
N ALA A 454 16.87 -28.89 64.56
CA ALA A 454 16.54 -27.71 65.38
C ALA A 454 17.57 -26.59 65.19
N ALA A 455 18.81 -26.93 64.80
CA ALA A 455 19.90 -25.96 64.56
C ALA A 455 19.73 -25.19 63.26
N ILE A 456 19.15 -25.80 62.24
CA ILE A 456 18.93 -25.20 60.91
C ILE A 456 17.46 -25.41 60.53
N ALA A 457 16.67 -24.34 60.60
CA ALA A 457 15.29 -24.36 60.17
C ALA A 457 15.12 -23.79 58.76
N ASN A 458 14.56 -24.56 57.87
CA ASN A 458 14.15 -24.07 56.54
C ASN A 458 12.67 -23.64 56.63
N PRO A 459 12.31 -22.43 56.20
CA PRO A 459 10.92 -22.04 56.08
C PRO A 459 10.21 -23.00 55.07
N PRO A 460 8.92 -23.30 55.30
CA PRO A 460 8.21 -24.15 54.35
C PRO A 460 8.24 -23.50 52.95
N PRO A 461 8.32 -24.31 51.88
CA PRO A 461 8.32 -23.78 50.52
C PRO A 461 7.05 -22.97 50.28
N ALA A 462 7.20 -21.80 49.69
CA ALA A 462 6.07 -20.98 49.33
C ALA A 462 5.39 -21.56 48.08
N ASN A 463 4.23 -22.20 48.27
CA ASN A 463 3.49 -22.77 47.15
C ASN A 463 2.82 -21.67 46.33
N ILE A 464 2.99 -21.74 44.99
CA ILE A 464 2.26 -20.90 44.05
C ILE A 464 0.85 -21.44 43.94
N SER A 465 -0.16 -20.60 44.19
CA SER A 465 -1.55 -21.00 44.00
C SER A 465 -1.82 -21.33 42.52
N PRO A 466 -2.49 -22.44 42.19
CA PRO A 466 -2.91 -22.70 40.79
C PRO A 466 -3.69 -21.54 40.17
N LEU A 467 -4.47 -20.81 40.98
CA LEU A 467 -5.20 -19.61 40.57
C LEU A 467 -4.31 -18.53 39.94
N THR A 468 -3.01 -18.49 40.28
CA THR A 468 -2.09 -17.52 39.72
C THR A 468 -1.87 -17.77 38.21
N MET A 469 -1.74 -19.04 37.81
CA MET A 469 -1.64 -19.40 36.38
C MET A 469 -2.96 -19.19 35.65
N ASP A 470 -4.09 -19.46 36.29
CA ASP A 470 -5.41 -19.18 35.73
C ASP A 470 -5.62 -17.68 35.50
N LEU A 471 -5.11 -16.82 36.38
CA LEU A 471 -5.13 -15.34 36.14
C LEU A 471 -4.23 -14.91 35.01
N VAL A 472 -3.06 -15.54 34.79
CA VAL A 472 -2.21 -15.26 33.63
C VAL A 472 -2.94 -15.65 32.34
N ASN A 473 -3.54 -16.84 32.29
CA ASN A 473 -4.32 -17.32 31.16
C ASN A 473 -5.54 -16.42 30.87
N TYR A 474 -6.22 -15.96 31.94
CA TYR A 474 -7.32 -15.01 31.85
C TYR A 474 -6.85 -13.67 31.25
N ALA A 475 -5.72 -13.15 31.72
CA ALA A 475 -5.14 -11.90 31.15
C ALA A 475 -4.79 -12.04 29.67
N GLU A 476 -4.26 -13.20 29.24
CA GLU A 476 -4.00 -13.48 27.83
C GLU A 476 -5.29 -13.54 27.01
N SER A 477 -6.32 -14.26 27.51
CA SER A 477 -7.61 -14.33 26.83
C SER A 477 -8.28 -12.96 26.72
N GLU A 478 -8.18 -12.14 27.76
CA GLU A 478 -8.73 -10.77 27.75
C GLU A 478 -7.95 -9.84 26.77
N LEU A 479 -6.62 -10.03 26.64
CA LEU A 479 -5.81 -9.34 25.63
C LEU A 479 -6.27 -9.70 24.21
N GLU A 480 -6.49 -10.98 23.95
CA GLU A 480 -7.02 -11.45 22.67
C GLU A 480 -8.39 -10.84 22.38
N ASN A 481 -9.29 -10.80 23.36
CA ASN A 481 -10.62 -10.22 23.22
C ASN A 481 -10.58 -8.71 22.93
N ARG A 482 -9.69 -7.97 23.61
CA ARG A 482 -9.56 -6.51 23.43
C ARG A 482 -8.91 -6.12 22.13
N THR A 483 -7.89 -6.86 21.69
CA THR A 483 -7.10 -6.50 20.52
C THR A 483 -7.55 -7.19 19.25
N GLY A 484 -8.19 -8.37 19.37
CA GLY A 484 -8.53 -9.24 18.25
C GLY A 484 -7.32 -10.01 17.69
N SER A 485 -6.13 -9.86 18.30
CA SER A 485 -4.95 -10.64 17.94
C SER A 485 -4.97 -11.94 18.74
N THR A 486 -5.38 -13.04 18.11
CA THR A 486 -5.53 -14.35 18.75
C THR A 486 -4.32 -15.24 18.48
N LYS A 487 -4.07 -16.22 19.36
CA LYS A 487 -3.03 -17.27 19.16
C LYS A 487 -3.22 -18.03 17.85
N TYR A 488 -4.46 -18.15 17.39
CA TYR A 488 -4.79 -18.80 16.11
C TYR A 488 -4.23 -18.04 14.91
N ASN A 489 -4.36 -16.71 14.91
CA ASN A 489 -3.79 -15.87 13.85
C ASN A 489 -2.25 -15.88 13.85
N GLN A 490 -1.67 -16.19 15.01
CA GLN A 490 -0.22 -16.28 15.19
C GLN A 490 0.34 -17.66 14.80
N GLY A 491 -0.49 -18.63 14.42
CA GLY A 491 -0.06 -19.98 14.08
C GLY A 491 0.49 -20.79 15.25
N LEU A 492 0.31 -20.31 16.50
CA LEU A 492 0.92 -20.88 17.70
C LEU A 492 0.13 -22.06 18.29
N ASP A 493 -1.11 -22.28 17.89
CA ASP A 493 -1.96 -23.38 18.42
C ASP A 493 -2.40 -24.34 17.31
N ALA A 494 -1.49 -25.19 16.87
CA ALA A 494 -1.77 -26.26 15.91
C ALA A 494 -2.58 -27.43 16.49
N ASN A 495 -2.64 -27.60 17.83
CA ASN A 495 -3.28 -28.75 18.47
C ASN A 495 -4.79 -28.59 18.64
N SER A 496 -5.33 -27.37 18.66
CA SER A 496 -6.77 -27.13 18.65
C SER A 496 -7.41 -27.30 17.27
N LEU A 497 -6.61 -27.53 16.23
CA LEU A 497 -6.99 -27.69 14.82
C LEU A 497 -7.66 -29.05 14.50
N ASN A 498 -8.01 -29.86 15.48
CA ASN A 498 -8.84 -31.07 15.29
C ASN A 498 -10.31 -30.75 14.93
N SER A 499 -10.69 -29.50 14.84
CA SER A 499 -11.96 -29.03 14.29
C SER A 499 -11.85 -28.87 12.77
N THR A 500 -12.93 -29.19 12.04
CA THR A 500 -13.00 -29.20 10.59
C THR A 500 -12.39 -27.95 9.93
N ALA A 501 -11.71 -28.11 8.78
CA ALA A 501 -11.09 -27.02 8.01
C ALA A 501 -12.03 -25.81 7.82
N THR A 502 -13.33 -26.03 7.65
CA THR A 502 -14.36 -24.99 7.54
C THR A 502 -14.50 -24.17 8.83
N GLY A 503 -14.40 -24.80 9.99
CA GLY A 503 -14.46 -24.11 11.29
C GLY A 503 -13.25 -23.20 11.51
N ILE A 504 -12.08 -23.66 11.12
CA ILE A 504 -10.82 -22.90 11.20
C ILE A 504 -10.89 -21.65 10.31
N THR A 505 -11.31 -21.83 9.04
CA THR A 505 -11.47 -20.73 8.08
C THR A 505 -12.49 -19.70 8.59
N ALA A 506 -13.56 -20.14 9.24
CA ALA A 506 -14.55 -19.23 9.82
C ALA A 506 -14.01 -18.43 11.02
N ILE A 507 -13.18 -19.02 11.87
CA ILE A 507 -12.58 -18.35 13.03
C ILE A 507 -11.53 -17.35 12.57
N LEU A 508 -10.64 -17.73 11.64
CA LEU A 508 -9.65 -16.83 11.04
C LEU A 508 -10.34 -15.64 10.35
N GLY A 509 -11.43 -15.89 9.62
CA GLY A 509 -12.20 -14.83 8.96
C GLY A 509 -12.88 -13.83 9.92
N GLN A 510 -13.11 -14.18 11.19
CA GLN A 510 -13.68 -13.27 12.20
C GLN A 510 -12.63 -12.32 12.79
N SER A 511 -11.45 -12.81 13.13
CA SER A 511 -10.36 -11.98 13.67
C SER A 511 -9.82 -10.99 12.66
N ASP A 512 -9.81 -11.35 11.37
CA ASP A 512 -9.41 -10.46 10.27
C ASP A 512 -10.33 -9.23 10.09
N LYS A 513 -11.58 -9.29 10.56
CA LYS A 513 -12.52 -8.16 10.39
C LYS A 513 -12.04 -6.89 11.09
N ARG A 514 -11.38 -7.01 12.25
CA ARG A 514 -10.86 -5.83 12.97
C ARG A 514 -9.65 -5.24 12.26
N ILE A 515 -8.73 -6.08 11.79
CA ILE A 515 -7.56 -5.65 11.00
C ILE A 515 -8.02 -4.98 9.71
N ARG A 516 -9.02 -5.54 9.02
CA ARG A 516 -9.61 -4.94 7.82
C ARG A 516 -10.28 -3.59 8.09
N LEU A 517 -10.96 -3.44 9.24
CA LEU A 517 -11.53 -2.14 9.62
C LEU A 517 -10.42 -1.09 9.80
N ILE A 518 -9.34 -1.44 10.50
CA ILE A 518 -8.19 -0.55 10.69
C ILE A 518 -7.55 -0.23 9.33
N ALA A 519 -7.36 -1.23 8.47
CA ALA A 519 -6.83 -1.03 7.12
C ALA A 519 -7.73 -0.10 6.29
N ARG A 520 -9.07 -0.25 6.37
CA ARG A 520 -10.00 0.66 5.69
C ARG A 520 -9.90 2.09 6.21
N LEU A 521 -9.80 2.28 7.51
CA LEU A 521 -9.60 3.60 8.10
C LEU A 521 -8.27 4.23 7.66
N PHE A 522 -7.20 3.43 7.56
CA PHE A 522 -5.91 3.88 7.03
C PHE A 522 -6.04 4.27 5.56
N ALA A 523 -6.71 3.45 4.77
CA ALA A 523 -6.99 3.71 3.38
C ALA A 523 -7.72 5.04 3.17
N GLU A 524 -8.82 5.27 3.89
CA GLU A 524 -9.65 6.46 3.73
C GLU A 524 -9.02 7.74 4.28
N ASN A 525 -8.28 7.66 5.40
CA ASN A 525 -7.75 8.86 6.06
C ASN A 525 -6.32 9.22 5.63
N TRP A 526 -5.57 8.28 5.07
CA TRP A 526 -4.18 8.48 4.70
C TRP A 526 -3.94 8.30 3.20
N ILE A 527 -4.20 7.10 2.65
CA ILE A 527 -3.82 6.79 1.26
C ILE A 527 -4.64 7.61 0.25
N VAL A 528 -5.97 7.66 0.38
CA VAL A 528 -6.84 8.40 -0.55
C VAL A 528 -6.47 9.88 -0.61
N PRO A 529 -6.42 10.63 0.51
CA PRO A 529 -6.08 12.05 0.45
C PRO A 529 -4.63 12.28 -0.01
N MET A 530 -3.70 11.39 0.34
CA MET A 530 -2.31 11.43 -0.11
C MET A 530 -2.21 11.27 -1.64
N VAL A 531 -2.89 10.29 -2.21
CA VAL A 531 -2.88 10.05 -3.67
C VAL A 531 -3.58 11.19 -4.42
N ARG A 532 -4.69 11.70 -3.90
CA ARG A 532 -5.34 12.89 -4.50
C ARG A 532 -4.39 14.08 -4.56
N PHE A 533 -3.68 14.32 -3.48
CA PHE A 533 -2.71 15.41 -3.43
C PHE A 533 -1.52 15.16 -4.37
N LEU A 534 -1.06 13.92 -4.49
CA LEU A 534 -0.02 13.53 -5.43
C LEU A 534 -0.43 13.79 -6.89
N ILE A 535 -1.68 13.50 -7.25
CA ILE A 535 -2.23 13.80 -8.59
C ILE A 535 -2.31 15.31 -8.80
N LEU A 536 -2.76 16.09 -7.80
CA LEU A 536 -2.78 17.55 -7.87
C LEU A 536 -1.39 18.15 -8.09
N LEU A 537 -0.36 17.63 -7.41
CA LEU A 537 1.03 18.03 -7.63
C LEU A 537 1.49 17.73 -9.05
N ASN A 538 1.15 16.56 -9.59
CA ASN A 538 1.47 16.19 -10.97
C ASN A 538 0.78 17.12 -11.99
N LYS A 539 -0.49 17.48 -11.75
CA LYS A 539 -1.23 18.42 -12.59
C LYS A 539 -0.55 19.78 -12.62
N LYS A 540 -0.03 20.28 -11.48
CA LYS A 540 0.52 21.63 -11.38
C LYS A 540 1.99 21.74 -11.77
N TYR A 541 2.82 20.81 -11.29
CA TYR A 541 4.28 20.88 -11.45
C TYR A 541 4.84 19.84 -12.40
N GLY A 542 4.02 18.91 -12.87
CA GLY A 542 4.42 17.89 -13.82
C GLY A 542 4.77 18.45 -15.18
N GLU A 543 5.57 17.71 -15.95
CA GLU A 543 5.84 18.05 -17.35
C GLU A 543 4.54 17.97 -18.16
N PRO A 544 4.39 18.79 -19.22
CA PRO A 544 3.17 18.78 -20.06
C PRO A 544 2.82 17.41 -20.64
N VAL A 545 3.83 16.58 -20.89
CA VAL A 545 3.70 15.18 -21.30
C VAL A 545 4.69 14.36 -20.50
N GLN A 546 4.19 13.48 -19.65
CA GLN A 546 5.00 12.55 -18.87
C GLN A 546 5.01 11.19 -19.57
N THR A 547 6.18 10.73 -20.00
CA THR A 547 6.35 9.42 -20.64
C THR A 547 7.22 8.55 -19.74
N PHE A 548 6.73 7.37 -19.41
CA PHE A 548 7.46 6.41 -18.58
C PHE A 548 7.14 4.97 -18.99
N ARG A 549 8.08 4.06 -18.72
CA ARG A 549 7.89 2.64 -19.00
C ARG A 549 7.38 1.94 -17.75
N PHE A 550 6.21 1.31 -17.87
CA PHE A 550 5.58 0.56 -16.81
C PHE A 550 5.05 -0.79 -17.34
N LYS A 551 5.37 -1.91 -16.65
CA LYS A 551 4.98 -3.30 -17.02
C LYS A 551 5.21 -3.64 -18.51
N ASP A 552 6.38 -3.22 -19.04
CA ASP A 552 6.79 -3.40 -20.44
C ASP A 552 5.99 -2.59 -21.50
N GLU A 553 5.08 -1.74 -21.06
CA GLU A 553 4.38 -0.77 -21.91
C GLU A 553 4.93 0.64 -21.70
N GLU A 554 4.94 1.44 -22.76
CA GLU A 554 5.26 2.85 -22.70
C GLU A 554 3.96 3.64 -22.50
N VAL A 555 3.81 4.23 -21.31
CA VAL A 555 2.65 5.03 -20.94
C VAL A 555 3.01 6.51 -21.09
N SER A 556 2.16 7.25 -21.79
CA SER A 556 2.29 8.69 -21.97
C SER A 556 1.03 9.37 -21.46
N ILE A 557 1.18 10.34 -20.56
CA ILE A 557 0.08 11.07 -19.92
C ILE A 557 0.32 12.56 -20.14
N LYS A 558 -0.71 13.26 -20.58
CA LYS A 558 -0.70 14.72 -20.70
C LYS A 558 -1.22 15.36 -19.40
N SER A 559 -0.78 16.58 -19.10
CA SER A 559 -1.28 17.33 -17.94
C SER A 559 -2.79 17.56 -17.98
N GLU A 560 -3.38 17.69 -19.18
CA GLU A 560 -4.82 17.81 -19.37
C GLU A 560 -5.58 16.55 -18.95
N ASP A 561 -4.97 15.36 -19.10
CA ASP A 561 -5.57 14.08 -18.75
C ASP A 561 -5.73 13.92 -17.21
N LEU A 562 -4.98 14.70 -16.42
CA LEU A 562 -5.06 14.71 -14.96
C LEU A 562 -6.26 15.50 -14.42
N ASP A 563 -7.00 16.19 -15.27
CA ASP A 563 -8.19 17.01 -14.92
C ASP A 563 -9.52 16.27 -15.08
N ILE A 564 -9.47 14.95 -15.22
CA ILE A 564 -10.69 14.15 -15.33
C ILE A 564 -11.32 13.89 -13.97
N ASP A 565 -12.65 13.73 -13.95
CA ASP A 565 -13.35 13.19 -12.78
C ASP A 565 -13.02 11.71 -12.62
N TYR A 566 -12.49 11.35 -11.47
CA TYR A 566 -12.12 9.97 -11.12
C TYR A 566 -12.54 9.63 -9.69
N ASP A 567 -12.83 8.34 -9.49
CA ASP A 567 -13.08 7.76 -8.19
C ASP A 567 -11.86 6.97 -7.72
N LEU A 568 -11.43 7.22 -6.48
CA LEU A 568 -10.38 6.47 -5.83
C LEU A 568 -10.98 5.32 -5.04
N ILE A 569 -10.77 4.10 -5.52
CA ILE A 569 -11.23 2.87 -4.88
C ILE A 569 -10.02 2.19 -4.24
N ILE A 570 -10.07 2.01 -2.92
CA ILE A 570 -9.04 1.25 -2.23
C ILE A 570 -9.51 -0.18 -2.06
N ASN A 571 -8.79 -1.10 -2.64
CA ASN A 571 -9.00 -2.53 -2.47
C ASN A 571 -8.44 -2.99 -1.11
N VAL A 572 -9.14 -2.65 -0.04
CA VAL A 572 -8.88 -3.25 1.28
C VAL A 572 -9.48 -4.67 1.25
N GLY A 573 -8.74 -5.59 0.67
CA GLY A 573 -9.02 -7.00 0.44
C GLY A 573 -10.35 -7.56 0.99
N ASN A 574 -11.29 -7.82 0.10
CA ASN A 574 -12.54 -8.54 0.42
C ASN A 574 -12.29 -10.05 0.61
N GLY A 575 -11.35 -10.44 1.47
CA GLY A 575 -11.12 -11.86 1.79
C GLY A 575 -10.44 -12.71 0.71
N ALA A 576 -10.23 -12.18 -0.50
CA ALA A 576 -9.40 -12.78 -1.54
C ALA A 576 -7.95 -12.27 -1.50
N GLY A 577 -7.54 -11.66 -0.38
CA GLY A 577 -6.33 -10.86 -0.30
C GLY A 577 -5.03 -11.64 -0.15
N THR A 578 -5.05 -12.95 0.07
CA THR A 578 -3.82 -13.73 -0.03
C THR A 578 -3.60 -14.14 -1.48
N LYS A 579 -2.36 -14.13 -1.92
CA LYS A 579 -1.92 -14.59 -3.24
C LYS A 579 -2.51 -15.97 -3.56
N GLU A 580 -2.52 -16.86 -2.56
CA GLU A 580 -3.07 -18.21 -2.66
C GLU A 580 -4.59 -18.21 -2.91
N ALA A 581 -5.35 -17.33 -2.24
CA ALA A 581 -6.80 -17.22 -2.43
C ALA A 581 -7.15 -16.66 -3.81
N ARG A 582 -6.36 -15.72 -4.36
CA ARG A 582 -6.51 -15.20 -5.72
C ARG A 582 -6.20 -16.28 -6.74
N ILE A 583 -5.10 -17.00 -6.59
CA ILE A 583 -4.74 -18.15 -7.43
C ILE A 583 -5.87 -19.17 -7.44
N GLN A 584 -6.42 -19.55 -6.28
CA GLN A 584 -7.55 -20.47 -6.18
C GLN A 584 -8.80 -19.94 -6.88
N SER A 585 -9.09 -18.64 -6.74
CA SER A 585 -10.23 -17.99 -7.40
C SER A 585 -10.08 -17.99 -8.92
N TYR A 586 -8.89 -17.67 -9.44
CA TYR A 586 -8.62 -17.76 -10.88
C TYR A 586 -8.66 -19.21 -11.38
N MET A 587 -8.12 -20.17 -10.63
CA MET A 587 -8.22 -21.59 -10.98
C MET A 587 -9.68 -22.07 -11.03
N MET A 588 -10.50 -21.66 -10.06
CA MET A 588 -11.93 -21.99 -10.03
C MET A 588 -12.68 -21.31 -11.18
N LEU A 589 -12.36 -20.06 -11.50
CA LEU A 589 -12.92 -19.34 -12.64
C LEU A 589 -12.59 -20.05 -13.96
N LEU A 590 -11.33 -20.40 -14.18
CA LEU A 590 -10.86 -21.07 -15.39
C LEU A 590 -11.40 -22.51 -15.51
N SER A 591 -11.48 -23.25 -14.40
CA SER A 591 -11.91 -24.66 -14.42
C SER A 591 -13.42 -24.84 -14.48
N ASN A 592 -14.20 -24.03 -13.77
CA ASN A 592 -15.63 -24.24 -13.56
C ASN A 592 -16.52 -23.23 -14.28
N VAL A 593 -16.13 -21.95 -14.31
CA VAL A 593 -16.99 -20.89 -14.84
C VAL A 593 -16.79 -20.69 -16.33
N TYR A 594 -15.54 -20.63 -16.78
CA TYR A 594 -15.24 -20.40 -18.21
C TYR A 594 -15.79 -21.46 -19.16
N PRO A 595 -15.73 -22.77 -18.88
CA PRO A 595 -16.32 -23.77 -19.78
C PRO A 595 -17.84 -23.58 -20.00
N VAL A 596 -18.54 -23.16 -18.93
CA VAL A 596 -20.00 -22.89 -19.01
C VAL A 596 -20.27 -21.62 -19.81
N LEU A 597 -19.51 -20.54 -19.57
CA LEU A 597 -19.65 -19.28 -20.29
C LEU A 597 -19.24 -19.41 -21.77
N SER A 598 -18.27 -20.27 -22.09
CA SER A 598 -17.85 -20.57 -23.46
C SER A 598 -18.94 -21.29 -24.21
N GLN A 599 -19.61 -22.28 -23.59
CA GLN A 599 -20.79 -22.99 -24.20
C GLN A 599 -21.98 -22.04 -24.43
N ALA A 600 -22.14 -21.02 -23.55
CA ALA A 600 -23.18 -20.00 -23.70
C ALA A 600 -22.81 -18.91 -24.72
N GLY A 601 -21.61 -18.93 -25.32
CA GLY A 601 -21.15 -17.93 -26.30
C GLY A 601 -20.80 -16.57 -25.68
N VAL A 602 -20.69 -16.49 -24.36
CA VAL A 602 -20.40 -15.23 -23.62
C VAL A 602 -18.90 -15.05 -23.43
N ALA A 603 -18.13 -16.13 -23.25
CA ALA A 603 -16.67 -16.07 -23.07
C ALA A 603 -15.95 -16.22 -24.42
N THR A 604 -15.06 -15.28 -24.70
CA THR A 604 -14.20 -15.28 -25.90
C THR A 604 -12.82 -15.88 -25.60
N PRO A 605 -12.08 -16.39 -26.61
CA PRO A 605 -10.70 -16.86 -26.41
C PRO A 605 -9.79 -15.77 -25.79
N LYS A 606 -10.05 -14.50 -26.09
CA LYS A 606 -9.32 -13.35 -25.55
C LYS A 606 -9.57 -13.17 -24.04
N SER A 607 -10.81 -13.33 -23.58
CA SER A 607 -11.11 -13.25 -22.15
C SER A 607 -10.54 -14.45 -21.37
N TYR A 608 -10.45 -15.64 -22.01
CA TYR A 608 -9.78 -16.79 -21.42
C TYR A 608 -8.27 -16.58 -21.31
N TYR A 609 -7.66 -16.01 -22.34
CA TYR A 609 -6.23 -15.65 -22.34
C TYR A 609 -5.93 -14.62 -21.26
N ALA A 610 -6.72 -13.55 -21.13
CA ALA A 610 -6.56 -12.53 -20.11
C ALA A 610 -6.64 -13.10 -18.67
N ALA A 611 -7.58 -14.02 -18.42
CA ALA A 611 -7.68 -14.68 -17.12
C ALA A 611 -6.52 -15.67 -16.86
N GLY A 612 -6.01 -16.32 -17.90
CA GLY A 612 -4.85 -17.20 -17.84
C GLY A 612 -3.56 -16.43 -17.57
N THR A 613 -3.35 -15.29 -18.22
CA THR A 613 -2.18 -14.41 -17.95
C THR A 613 -2.22 -13.85 -16.54
N ALA A 614 -3.37 -13.38 -16.05
CA ALA A 614 -3.54 -12.94 -14.69
C ALA A 614 -3.23 -14.05 -13.66
N LEU A 615 -3.64 -15.31 -13.92
CA LEU A 615 -3.27 -16.44 -13.08
C LEU A 615 -1.76 -16.67 -13.04
N LEU A 616 -1.09 -16.65 -14.20
CA LEU A 616 0.36 -16.89 -14.28
C LEU A 616 1.16 -15.76 -13.61
N GLU A 617 0.74 -14.52 -13.75
CA GLU A 617 1.33 -13.37 -13.05
C GLU A 617 1.19 -13.50 -11.54
N GLU A 618 0.01 -13.89 -11.05
CA GLU A 618 -0.20 -14.17 -9.63
C GLU A 618 0.65 -15.36 -9.13
N MET A 619 0.92 -16.35 -9.95
CA MET A 619 1.85 -17.44 -9.63
C MET A 619 3.33 -16.98 -9.61
N GLY A 620 3.63 -15.75 -10.06
CA GLY A 620 4.97 -15.16 -10.09
C GLY A 620 5.75 -15.44 -11.36
N LEU A 621 5.10 -15.93 -12.40
CA LEU A 621 5.70 -16.20 -13.71
C LEU A 621 5.60 -14.94 -14.57
N LYS A 622 6.67 -14.14 -14.59
CA LYS A 622 6.71 -12.84 -15.29
C LYS A 622 6.77 -12.92 -16.82
N ASN A 623 7.06 -14.09 -17.40
CA ASN A 623 7.16 -14.27 -18.85
C ASN A 623 5.97 -15.08 -19.37
N THR A 624 4.81 -14.47 -19.42
CA THR A 624 3.55 -15.13 -19.82
C THR A 624 3.48 -15.37 -21.32
N GLN A 625 4.16 -14.55 -22.14
CA GLN A 625 4.16 -14.65 -23.61
C GLN A 625 4.78 -15.95 -24.16
N GLY A 626 5.66 -16.60 -23.38
CA GLY A 626 6.24 -17.90 -23.75
C GLY A 626 5.39 -19.10 -23.33
N ILE A 627 4.38 -18.90 -22.47
CA ILE A 627 3.54 -19.99 -21.91
C ILE A 627 2.15 -20.00 -22.53
N LEU A 628 1.56 -18.84 -22.76
CA LEU A 628 0.24 -18.66 -23.38
C LEU A 628 0.42 -17.89 -24.68
N LEU A 629 -0.19 -18.42 -25.75
CA LEU A 629 -0.18 -17.79 -27.06
C LEU A 629 -1.34 -16.79 -27.13
N ASP A 630 -1.03 -15.54 -27.52
CA ASP A 630 -2.05 -14.52 -27.70
C ASP A 630 -3.04 -14.94 -28.82
N PRO A 631 -4.35 -14.97 -28.56
CA PRO A 631 -5.36 -15.30 -29.58
C PRO A 631 -5.34 -14.42 -30.82
N ASP A 632 -4.87 -13.17 -30.67
CA ASP A 632 -4.78 -12.20 -31.78
C ASP A 632 -3.45 -12.32 -32.56
N SER A 633 -2.51 -13.17 -32.11
CA SER A 633 -1.24 -13.40 -32.80
C SER A 633 -1.42 -14.16 -34.11
N GLN A 634 -0.54 -13.91 -35.08
CA GLN A 634 -0.55 -14.64 -36.37
C GLN A 634 -0.37 -16.13 -36.20
N GLU A 635 0.41 -16.56 -35.22
CA GLU A 635 0.64 -17.96 -34.88
C GLU A 635 -0.63 -18.65 -34.34
N ALA A 636 -1.38 -17.97 -33.44
CA ALA A 636 -2.64 -18.48 -32.92
C ALA A 636 -3.70 -18.61 -34.02
N GLN A 637 -3.79 -17.63 -34.90
CA GLN A 637 -4.71 -17.66 -36.05
C GLN A 637 -4.37 -18.80 -37.01
N GLN A 638 -3.09 -19.04 -37.28
CA GLN A 638 -2.64 -20.17 -38.10
C GLN A 638 -2.94 -21.51 -37.44
N MET A 639 -2.74 -21.68 -36.14
CA MET A 639 -3.11 -22.89 -35.39
C MET A 639 -4.62 -23.12 -35.39
N GLN A 640 -5.43 -22.10 -35.17
CA GLN A 640 -6.87 -22.20 -35.22
C GLN A 640 -7.35 -22.59 -36.61
N ALA A 641 -6.79 -22.00 -37.66
CA ALA A 641 -7.09 -22.37 -39.05
C ALA A 641 -6.72 -23.84 -39.34
N GLN A 642 -5.55 -24.29 -38.85
CA GLN A 642 -5.11 -25.69 -38.98
C GLN A 642 -6.06 -26.67 -38.22
N GLN A 643 -6.44 -26.32 -37.00
CA GLN A 643 -7.39 -27.12 -36.19
C GLN A 643 -8.78 -27.16 -36.83
N ALA A 644 -9.27 -26.05 -37.37
CA ALA A 644 -10.53 -26.01 -38.11
C ALA A 644 -10.49 -26.88 -39.35
N VAL A 645 -9.37 -26.89 -40.10
CA VAL A 645 -9.18 -27.79 -41.26
C VAL A 645 -9.12 -29.25 -40.83
N GLN A 646 -8.41 -29.57 -39.74
CA GLN A 646 -8.37 -30.94 -39.21
C GLN A 646 -9.73 -31.41 -38.67
N ALA A 647 -10.48 -30.54 -37.99
CA ALA A 647 -11.84 -30.84 -37.51
C ALA A 647 -12.80 -31.05 -38.67
N ALA A 648 -12.70 -30.23 -39.73
CA ALA A 648 -13.49 -30.42 -40.96
C ALA A 648 -13.15 -31.73 -41.68
N GLN A 649 -11.86 -32.10 -41.76
CA GLN A 649 -11.40 -33.38 -42.31
C GLN A 649 -11.87 -34.57 -41.48
N ALA A 650 -11.83 -34.45 -40.15
CA ALA A 650 -12.33 -35.51 -39.25
C ALA A 650 -13.87 -35.67 -39.35
N ALA A 651 -14.62 -34.56 -39.46
CA ALA A 651 -16.06 -34.60 -39.70
C ALA A 651 -16.40 -35.23 -41.06
N GLN A 652 -15.67 -34.87 -42.14
CA GLN A 652 -15.84 -35.51 -43.46
C GLN A 652 -15.47 -36.99 -43.43
N ALA A 653 -14.42 -37.38 -42.68
CA ALA A 653 -14.05 -38.77 -42.52
C ALA A 653 -15.12 -39.57 -41.74
N GLN A 654 -15.76 -39.00 -40.74
CA GLN A 654 -16.90 -39.60 -40.04
C GLN A 654 -18.12 -39.72 -40.93
N GLU A 655 -18.44 -38.70 -41.68
CA GLU A 655 -19.58 -38.70 -42.62
C GLU A 655 -19.39 -39.75 -43.74
N THR A 656 -18.17 -39.87 -44.26
CA THR A 656 -17.81 -40.92 -45.23
C THR A 656 -17.87 -42.31 -44.62
N MET A 657 -17.44 -42.52 -43.38
CA MET A 657 -17.55 -43.77 -42.65
C MET A 657 -19.04 -44.15 -42.40
N ASP A 658 -19.88 -43.21 -42.05
CA ASP A 658 -21.31 -43.43 -41.81
C ASP A 658 -22.04 -43.71 -43.12
N LEU A 659 -21.69 -43.02 -44.21
CA LEU A 659 -22.16 -43.35 -45.56
C LEU A 659 -21.72 -44.76 -46.01
N GLN A 660 -20.47 -45.14 -45.74
CA GLN A 660 -19.97 -46.49 -46.02
C GLN A 660 -20.71 -47.58 -45.19
N LYS A 661 -20.97 -47.28 -43.89
CA LYS A 661 -21.78 -48.16 -43.04
C LYS A 661 -23.24 -48.33 -43.59
N GLN A 662 -23.87 -47.23 -44.01
CA GLN A 662 -25.21 -47.27 -44.61
C GLN A 662 -25.21 -48.00 -45.96
N LEU A 663 -24.19 -47.82 -46.79
CA LEU A 663 -24.04 -48.58 -48.06
C LEU A 663 -23.81 -50.05 -47.82
N THR A 664 -22.99 -50.45 -46.83
CA THR A 664 -22.81 -51.87 -46.49
C THR A 664 -24.09 -52.50 -45.92
N LEU A 665 -24.84 -51.78 -45.07
CA LEU A 665 -26.13 -52.22 -44.58
C LEU A 665 -27.16 -52.37 -45.70
N LYS A 666 -27.24 -51.41 -46.63
CA LYS A 666 -28.12 -51.52 -47.81
C LYS A 666 -27.71 -52.65 -48.75
N LYS A 667 -26.40 -52.88 -48.92
CA LYS A 667 -25.88 -53.99 -49.75
C LYS A 667 -26.18 -55.34 -49.13
N ALA A 668 -26.05 -55.50 -47.81
CA ALA A 668 -26.43 -56.73 -47.09
C ALA A 668 -27.95 -56.97 -47.14
N ASP A 669 -28.77 -55.91 -47.05
CA ASP A 669 -30.24 -56.01 -47.20
C ASP A 669 -30.64 -56.42 -48.65
N TYR A 670 -29.90 -55.89 -49.64
CA TYR A 670 -30.15 -56.27 -51.06
C TYR A 670 -29.71 -57.72 -51.35
N GLU A 671 -28.56 -58.15 -50.85
CA GLU A 671 -28.09 -59.55 -50.98
C GLU A 671 -28.97 -60.50 -50.19
N GLY A 672 -29.48 -60.15 -49.00
CA GLY A 672 -30.48 -60.93 -48.27
C GLY A 672 -31.78 -61.08 -49.03
N LYS A 673 -32.31 -60.01 -49.66
CA LYS A 673 -33.51 -60.08 -50.51
C LYS A 673 -33.31 -60.88 -51.79
N ALA A 674 -32.12 -60.77 -52.40
CA ALA A 674 -31.78 -61.59 -53.59
C ALA A 674 -31.64 -63.06 -53.25
N ALA A 675 -31.07 -63.43 -52.11
CA ALA A 675 -30.96 -64.78 -51.63
C ALA A 675 -32.31 -65.42 -51.33
N VAL A 676 -33.27 -64.66 -50.76
CA VAL A 676 -34.64 -65.10 -50.53
C VAL A 676 -35.41 -65.31 -51.86
N ALA A 677 -35.15 -64.46 -52.84
CA ALA A 677 -35.82 -64.56 -54.19
C ALA A 677 -35.33 -65.75 -55.05
N SER A 678 -34.15 -66.30 -54.71
CA SER A 678 -33.56 -67.43 -55.49
C SER A 678 -33.99 -68.84 -55.01
N ILE A 679 -34.82 -68.96 -53.99
CA ILE A 679 -35.33 -70.28 -53.49
C ILE A 679 -36.65 -70.62 -54.16
N PRO A 680 -36.69 -71.56 -55.12
CA PRO A 680 -37.91 -71.84 -55.95
C PRO A 680 -39.11 -72.42 -55.18
N SER A 681 -38.93 -72.99 -53.97
CA SER A 681 -39.99 -73.65 -53.17
C SER A 681 -40.73 -72.68 -52.24
N ILE A 682 -40.34 -71.46 -52.12
CA ILE A 682 -40.93 -70.46 -51.18
C ILE A 682 -41.90 -69.53 -51.95
N ARG A 683 -41.78 -69.43 -53.27
CA ARG A 683 -42.58 -68.52 -54.13
C ARG A 683 -44.08 -68.85 -54.22
N ALA A 684 -44.47 -70.04 -53.89
CA ALA A 684 -45.90 -70.46 -54.09
C ALA A 684 -46.81 -70.25 -52.86
N ASN A 685 -46.29 -70.09 -51.64
CA ASN A 685 -47.08 -70.03 -50.39
C ASN A 685 -46.74 -68.87 -49.43
N MET A 686 -45.91 -67.99 -49.83
CA MET A 686 -45.48 -66.91 -48.91
C MET A 686 -46.34 -65.63 -49.00
N ASN A 687 -47.16 -65.43 -50.01
CA ASN A 687 -47.97 -64.25 -50.19
C ASN A 687 -49.21 -64.15 -49.28
N ASP A 688 -49.57 -65.25 -48.60
CA ASP A 688 -50.74 -65.30 -47.73
C ASP A 688 -50.46 -65.33 -46.25
N LEU A 689 -49.21 -65.23 -45.85
CA LEU A 689 -48.80 -65.24 -44.43
C LEU A 689 -48.34 -63.88 -43.95
N PRO A 690 -48.66 -63.48 -42.69
CA PRO A 690 -48.12 -62.25 -42.06
C PRO A 690 -46.62 -62.27 -42.07
N LEU A 691 -46.03 -61.07 -42.17
CA LEU A 691 -44.58 -60.89 -42.32
C LEU A 691 -43.73 -61.55 -41.20
N ASP A 692 -44.28 -61.64 -39.98
CA ASP A 692 -43.65 -62.31 -38.84
C ASP A 692 -43.58 -63.81 -38.96
N ALA A 693 -44.60 -64.45 -39.64
CA ALA A 693 -44.62 -65.85 -39.91
C ALA A 693 -43.66 -66.20 -41.05
N GLN A 694 -43.51 -65.35 -42.03
CA GLN A 694 -42.54 -65.52 -43.13
C GLN A 694 -41.11 -65.50 -42.61
N VAL A 695 -40.80 -64.62 -41.69
CA VAL A 695 -39.47 -64.50 -41.03
C VAL A 695 -39.21 -65.74 -40.14
N ASN A 696 -40.18 -66.23 -39.39
CA ASN A 696 -40.03 -67.40 -38.54
C ASN A 696 -39.85 -68.73 -39.36
N ILE A 697 -40.44 -68.88 -40.50
CA ILE A 697 -40.25 -70.04 -41.39
C ILE A 697 -38.85 -70.06 -42.00
N ILE A 698 -38.29 -68.87 -42.28
CA ILE A 698 -36.93 -68.72 -42.78
C ILE A 698 -35.92 -69.02 -41.65
N ASN A 699 -36.18 -68.55 -40.42
CA ASN A 699 -35.31 -68.79 -39.31
C ASN A 699 -35.25 -70.21 -38.79
N THR A 700 -36.37 -70.98 -38.87
CA THR A 700 -36.44 -72.38 -38.47
C THR A 700 -35.82 -73.35 -39.48
N ARG A 701 -35.75 -73.02 -40.77
CA ARG A 701 -35.10 -73.87 -41.82
C ARG A 701 -33.56 -73.66 -41.89
N THR A 702 -33.04 -72.55 -41.33
CA THR A 702 -31.59 -72.22 -41.29
C THR A 702 -30.97 -72.59 -39.98
N ALA A 703 -31.64 -73.19 -39.00
CA ALA A 703 -31.19 -73.50 -37.67
C ALA A 703 -30.07 -74.62 -37.56
N GLY A 704 -29.42 -74.91 -38.65
CA GLY A 704 -28.24 -75.78 -38.65
C GLY A 704 -26.92 -75.11 -38.82
N ASN A 705 -26.88 -73.85 -39.18
CA ASN A 705 -25.67 -73.04 -39.24
C ASN A 705 -26.04 -71.61 -38.80
N THR A 706 -25.29 -71.06 -37.92
CA THR A 706 -25.36 -69.65 -37.45
C THR A 706 -25.56 -68.74 -38.67
N SER A 707 -26.77 -68.41 -38.98
CA SER A 707 -27.08 -67.61 -40.17
C SER A 707 -26.59 -66.13 -39.87
N PRO A 708 -26.04 -65.48 -40.87
CA PRO A 708 -25.64 -64.06 -40.75
C PRO A 708 -26.77 -63.16 -40.25
N GLN A 709 -28.06 -63.58 -40.48
CA GLN A 709 -29.25 -62.85 -40.07
C GLN A 709 -29.50 -62.86 -38.57
N ALA A 710 -29.21 -63.95 -37.85
CA ALA A 710 -29.30 -64.01 -36.39
C ALA A 710 -28.24 -63.14 -35.75
N MET A 711 -27.10 -63.01 -36.42
CA MET A 711 -26.01 -62.12 -35.96
C MET A 711 -26.34 -60.64 -36.20
N ILE A 712 -27.01 -60.31 -37.31
CA ILE A 712 -27.45 -58.95 -37.63
C ILE A 712 -28.61 -58.52 -36.71
N GLU A 713 -29.54 -59.43 -36.39
CA GLU A 713 -30.64 -59.14 -35.48
C GLU A 713 -30.19 -59.00 -34.04
N LYS A 714 -29.18 -59.74 -33.63
CA LYS A 714 -28.54 -59.56 -32.33
C LYS A 714 -27.76 -58.22 -32.23
N ILE A 715 -27.02 -57.85 -33.29
CA ILE A 715 -26.32 -56.56 -33.37
C ILE A 715 -27.33 -55.39 -33.41
N ALA A 716 -28.46 -55.53 -34.16
CA ALA A 716 -29.51 -54.52 -34.20
C ALA A 716 -30.21 -54.35 -32.84
N ARG A 717 -30.49 -55.48 -32.11
CA ARG A 717 -31.03 -55.39 -30.73
C ARG A 717 -30.04 -54.80 -29.72
N ASP A 718 -28.75 -55.16 -29.80
CA ASP A 718 -27.75 -54.65 -28.95
C ASP A 718 -27.50 -53.14 -29.22
N GLN A 719 -27.62 -52.68 -30.45
CA GLN A 719 -27.57 -51.26 -30.80
C GLN A 719 -28.82 -50.49 -30.40
N LEU A 720 -30.03 -51.07 -30.52
CA LEU A 720 -31.27 -50.45 -30.06
C LEU A 720 -31.33 -50.35 -28.55
N ALA A 721 -30.73 -51.31 -27.82
CA ALA A 721 -30.59 -51.27 -26.36
C ALA A 721 -29.57 -50.19 -25.90
N GLN A 722 -28.59 -49.86 -26.74
CA GLN A 722 -27.64 -48.78 -26.48
C GLN A 722 -28.15 -47.39 -26.89
N MET A 723 -29.19 -47.31 -27.75
CA MET A 723 -29.78 -46.04 -28.22
C MET A 723 -31.04 -45.64 -27.43
N THR A 724 -31.55 -46.46 -26.51
CA THR A 724 -32.56 -46.00 -25.54
C THR A 724 -31.87 -45.18 -24.47
N PRO A 725 -32.17 -43.89 -24.31
CA PRO A 725 -31.63 -43.10 -23.20
C PRO A 725 -32.05 -43.77 -21.90
N GLN A 726 -31.08 -44.18 -21.09
CA GLN A 726 -31.35 -44.51 -19.69
C GLN A 726 -32.06 -43.32 -19.06
N ALA A 727 -33.28 -43.52 -18.62
CA ALA A 727 -33.96 -42.52 -17.80
C ALA A 727 -33.04 -42.18 -16.60
N PRO A 728 -32.83 -40.90 -16.32
CA PRO A 728 -32.03 -40.51 -15.16
C PRO A 728 -32.59 -41.16 -13.89
N PRO A 729 -31.74 -41.61 -12.96
CA PRO A 729 -32.21 -42.18 -11.72
C PRO A 729 -33.13 -41.17 -11.03
N ALA A 730 -34.28 -41.62 -10.60
CA ALA A 730 -35.27 -40.81 -9.91
C ALA A 730 -34.57 -40.10 -8.72
N GLN A 731 -34.60 -38.78 -8.73
CA GLN A 731 -34.20 -38.00 -7.58
C GLN A 731 -35.08 -38.38 -6.38
N PRO A 732 -34.56 -38.59 -5.19
CA PRO A 732 -35.38 -38.80 -4.03
C PRO A 732 -36.27 -37.55 -3.83
N GLU A 733 -37.55 -37.76 -3.64
CA GLU A 733 -38.51 -36.70 -3.34
C GLU A 733 -38.03 -35.86 -2.14
N PRO A 734 -38.17 -34.55 -2.20
CA PRO A 734 -37.84 -33.71 -1.07
C PRO A 734 -38.78 -34.06 0.09
N GLN A 735 -38.22 -34.55 1.19
CA GLN A 735 -38.94 -34.73 2.45
C GLN A 735 -39.49 -33.37 2.88
N ALA A 736 -40.80 -33.31 3.09
CA ALA A 736 -41.48 -32.14 3.62
C ALA A 736 -40.90 -31.76 5.00
N PRO A 737 -40.78 -30.47 5.31
CA PRO A 737 -40.24 -30.01 6.59
C PRO A 737 -41.13 -30.48 7.71
N GLN A 738 -40.58 -31.26 8.65
CA GLN A 738 -41.24 -31.64 9.90
C GLN A 738 -41.43 -30.37 10.75
N VAL A 739 -42.67 -30.08 11.04
CA VAL A 739 -43.11 -29.05 12.00
C VAL A 739 -42.68 -29.49 13.39
N PRO A 740 -42.01 -28.62 14.19
CA PRO A 740 -41.70 -28.97 15.57
C PRO A 740 -42.99 -29.06 16.40
N GLN A 741 -43.27 -30.22 16.97
CA GLN A 741 -44.31 -30.37 17.96
C GLN A 741 -43.94 -29.59 19.24
N GLN A 742 -44.78 -28.64 19.59
CA GLN A 742 -44.76 -27.99 20.89
C GLN A 742 -45.03 -29.03 21.96
N GLY A 743 -44.00 -29.28 22.79
CA GLY A 743 -44.15 -30.01 24.04
C GLY A 743 -44.84 -29.15 25.08
N GLY A 744 -45.91 -29.66 25.63
CA GLY A 744 -46.69 -29.06 26.70
C GLY A 744 -45.95 -28.97 28.05
N PRO A 745 -46.51 -28.28 29.03
CA PRO A 745 -45.81 -27.87 30.23
C PRO A 745 -45.66 -29.01 31.25
N MET A 746 -44.45 -29.16 31.79
CA MET A 746 -44.24 -29.94 33.00
C MET A 746 -44.16 -29.02 34.22
N ASN A 747 -45.11 -29.23 35.11
CA ASN A 747 -45.10 -28.75 36.49
C ASN A 747 -44.02 -29.41 37.33
N GLY A 748 -43.43 -28.64 38.24
CA GLY A 748 -43.20 -28.98 39.63
C GLY A 748 -41.93 -29.80 39.98
N GLN A 749 -40.96 -29.24 40.48
CA GLN A 749 -40.38 -29.16 41.82
C GLN A 749 -39.04 -28.45 41.77
#